data_5fe7f8abe54c975bd8a5074518cb2aa0
#
_entry.id   5fe7f8abe54c975bd8a5074518cb2aa0
#
_cell.length_a   1.000
_cell.length_b   1.000
_cell.length_c   1.000
_cell.angle_alpha   90.00
_cell.angle_beta   90.00
_cell.angle_gamma   90.00
#
_symmetry.space_group_name_H-M   'P 1'
#
loop_
_entity.id
_entity.type
_entity.pdbx_description
1 polymer ?
#
loop_
_entity_poly.entity_id
_entity_poly.type
_entity_poly.pdbx_seq_one_letter_code
_entity_poly.pdbx_strand_id
1 'polypeptide(L)'
;MMKDNCHPALPESSCARALLGMLFFLVFSTSAQALQTLVLNTSRINQLQCTYNEDEDSYTFKTTGNDPYIFVNALSQALSEEEVILCFEYKCSRTLGDFQVYYGNSYSEARSRVLGNLILSKEWKKKEFNIKNDRKSFGWGAAGQTMRLDFGMASGYTITIRNLCIHAEGEEELDEKTIESRLAASYLNTEYPLQIGQVEVKRASVSVSCSVPDDGNSYSLVEIPLFRNVDDIDEADMLMPLVPGDTAVVLTRVKRMDAIYYDRIVSRWALVKTLDDGTHELVSHARYADQVPSLASPVPMPLKSKKGLGGFYINENLSDLDDLQIGSVTVNVVANNLISTSAGTFGSNSISHKYATNTFYFDRGQIEYYDRVMKECYKRGIVTSVILLFVPTPVSAKETVHPEFSGGYYSMPNMTTAKGTVLYAAIIDFLAKRYSGSTYGRINNWIMHNEVDYGLTWTNMGQQPMPRYMDAYVKSMRLVYNIARQYDPNTSVLASFTHSWTQDSNEDGAGYNTKRMLEQINRYSRAEGDFFWGLAYHPYPQDLTKPAFWKNDTRSTYKMDSPYCTFKNLEVVNAWVLDPENRYMGTVKRPLHLSENGTNSPDYSTTQLNLQAAGACWAWKKVARLEGIDGMQWHNWRDNREEFGLCIGLRYYPDDENHPNGCKPVWYVWQAAGTEQEEDVFAPYLGVLGVKSWDNIFGGTLLGVEQPVAENVEEMDADATIYTLDGIRRGLLPDLDHLPAGVYVVRGKHSARKVVKK
;
A
#
# COMPACT_ATOMS: atom_id res chain seq x y z
N MET A 1 45.73 -15.17 -3.85
CA MET A 1 46.94 -14.50 -4.38
C MET A 1 46.50 -13.39 -5.31
N MET A 2 46.87 -12.18 -4.91
CA MET A 2 47.00 -10.92 -5.66
C MET A 2 45.76 -10.35 -6.34
N LYS A 3 45.19 -9.21 -5.86
CA LYS A 3 45.64 -7.79 -5.98
C LYS A 3 45.91 -7.43 -7.46
N ASP A 4 45.33 -6.45 -8.08
CA ASP A 4 45.40 -5.02 -7.74
C ASP A 4 44.43 -4.17 -8.57
N ASN A 5 44.10 -3.06 -7.98
CA ASN A 5 43.59 -1.80 -8.50
C ASN A 5 44.00 -1.45 -9.95
N CYS A 6 43.10 -0.73 -10.64
CA CYS A 6 43.46 0.48 -11.38
C CYS A 6 42.23 1.30 -11.80
N HIS A 7 42.12 2.49 -11.22
CA HIS A 7 41.48 3.64 -11.86
C HIS A 7 42.31 4.12 -13.05
N PRO A 8 41.74 4.71 -14.08
CA PRO A 8 42.42 5.80 -14.75
C PRO A 8 41.65 7.13 -14.70
N ALA A 9 42.46 8.14 -14.51
CA ALA A 9 42.16 9.54 -14.44
C ALA A 9 41.74 10.14 -15.80
N LEU A 10 41.04 11.26 -15.71
CA LEU A 10 40.73 12.22 -16.79
C LEU A 10 41.99 12.81 -17.42
N PRO A 11 41.96 13.29 -18.66
CA PRO A 11 42.76 14.39 -19.08
C PRO A 11 41.94 15.67 -19.38
N GLU A 12 42.45 16.75 -18.85
CA GLU A 12 42.11 18.14 -19.24
C GLU A 12 42.70 18.55 -20.58
N SER A 13 42.13 19.63 -21.08
CA SER A 13 42.60 20.64 -22.05
C SER A 13 41.92 20.56 -23.41
N SER A 14 41.55 21.61 -24.10
CA SER A 14 41.82 23.07 -23.97
C SER A 14 40.91 23.83 -24.95
N CYS A 15 40.71 25.10 -24.65
CA CYS A 15 40.07 26.18 -25.38
C CYS A 15 40.13 26.18 -26.91
N ALA A 16 39.01 26.59 -27.56
CA ALA A 16 39.08 27.64 -28.60
C ALA A 16 37.70 28.30 -28.81
N ARG A 17 37.76 29.62 -28.86
CA ARG A 17 36.71 30.62 -29.02
C ARG A 17 36.01 30.55 -30.37
N ALA A 18 34.70 30.83 -30.42
CA ALA A 18 34.12 31.70 -31.45
C ALA A 18 32.87 32.40 -30.90
N LEU A 19 32.91 33.71 -30.88
CA LEU A 19 31.80 34.67 -30.69
C LEU A 19 30.85 34.58 -31.89
N LEU A 20 29.55 34.65 -31.70
CA LEU A 20 28.62 35.68 -32.21
C LEU A 20 27.15 35.28 -31.95
N GLY A 21 26.36 36.22 -31.48
CA GLY A 21 24.90 36.17 -31.55
C GLY A 21 24.20 36.37 -30.22
N MET A 22 24.32 37.57 -29.60
CA MET A 22 23.38 38.05 -28.61
C MET A 22 22.00 38.21 -29.25
N LEU A 23 21.04 37.38 -28.85
CA LEU A 23 19.65 37.78 -28.79
C LEU A 23 19.14 37.53 -27.36
N PHE A 24 18.98 38.63 -26.64
CA PHE A 24 18.35 38.66 -25.34
C PHE A 24 16.88 38.27 -25.52
N PHE A 25 16.53 37.02 -25.26
CA PHE A 25 15.21 36.66 -24.73
C PHE A 25 15.33 36.67 -23.21
N LEU A 26 14.92 37.78 -22.60
CA LEU A 26 14.51 37.79 -21.21
C LEU A 26 13.26 36.91 -21.10
N VAL A 27 13.48 35.59 -20.92
CA VAL A 27 12.47 34.74 -20.32
C VAL A 27 12.50 35.10 -18.85
N PHE A 28 11.56 35.93 -18.41
CA PHE A 28 11.18 35.95 -17.01
C PHE A 28 10.63 34.54 -16.70
N SER A 29 11.47 33.66 -16.22
CA SER A 29 11.02 32.54 -15.42
C SER A 29 10.54 33.15 -14.12
N THR A 30 9.27 33.53 -14.06
CA THR A 30 8.54 33.56 -12.80
C THR A 30 8.51 32.10 -12.35
N SER A 31 9.47 31.71 -11.52
CA SER A 31 9.30 30.55 -10.67
C SER A 31 8.07 30.85 -9.82
N ALA A 32 6.93 30.26 -10.14
CA ALA A 32 5.84 30.18 -9.19
C ALA A 32 6.43 29.54 -7.93
N GLN A 33 6.60 30.33 -6.88
CA GLN A 33 7.02 29.81 -5.59
C GLN A 33 5.83 29.04 -5.04
N ALA A 34 5.98 27.71 -4.98
CA ALA A 34 4.95 26.82 -4.52
C ALA A 34 4.51 27.17 -3.09
N LEU A 35 3.22 27.24 -2.88
CA LEU A 35 2.55 27.29 -1.58
C LEU A 35 3.17 26.27 -0.61
N GLN A 36 3.73 26.71 0.52
CA GLN A 36 4.28 25.77 1.48
C GLN A 36 3.21 25.26 2.43
N THR A 37 2.80 24.01 2.27
CA THR A 37 1.87 23.32 3.16
C THR A 37 2.50 23.14 4.56
N LEU A 38 1.73 23.46 5.60
CA LEU A 38 2.09 23.24 6.99
C LEU A 38 1.34 22.02 7.53
N VAL A 39 2.07 21.02 8.00
CA VAL A 39 1.50 19.78 8.51
C VAL A 39 1.23 19.85 10.00
N LEU A 40 -0.02 19.58 10.41
CA LEU A 40 -0.42 19.52 11.81
C LEU A 40 0.13 18.26 12.51
N ASN A 41 0.75 18.43 13.66
CA ASN A 41 1.30 17.34 14.46
C ASN A 41 0.26 16.80 15.45
N THR A 42 -0.52 15.80 15.04
CA THR A 42 -1.59 15.23 15.85
C THR A 42 -1.12 14.47 17.09
N SER A 43 0.17 14.15 17.19
CA SER A 43 0.78 13.58 18.40
C SER A 43 1.18 14.64 19.43
N ARG A 44 1.20 15.92 19.05
CA ARG A 44 1.56 17.05 19.90
C ARG A 44 0.38 18.01 20.06
N ILE A 45 -0.64 17.54 20.76
CA ILE A 45 -1.87 18.27 21.09
C ILE A 45 -2.04 18.41 22.60
N ASN A 46 -2.74 19.44 23.03
CA ASN A 46 -3.11 19.66 24.42
C ASN A 46 -4.58 20.01 24.52
N GLN A 47 -5.30 19.35 25.40
CA GLN A 47 -6.73 19.57 25.66
C GLN A 47 -7.60 19.60 24.39
N LEU A 48 -7.23 18.76 23.42
CA LEU A 48 -7.93 18.52 22.16
C LEU A 48 -8.18 17.03 21.98
N GLN A 49 -9.34 16.68 21.45
CA GLN A 49 -9.57 15.42 20.76
C GLN A 49 -9.51 15.69 19.28
N CYS A 50 -8.65 14.99 18.57
CA CYS A 50 -8.45 15.18 17.13
C CYS A 50 -9.01 13.99 16.36
N THR A 51 -9.76 14.26 15.31
CA THR A 51 -10.16 13.29 14.28
C THR A 51 -9.77 13.85 12.92
N TYR A 52 -9.26 13.00 12.05
CA TYR A 52 -8.97 13.35 10.67
C TYR A 52 -10.09 12.83 9.77
N ASN A 53 -10.57 13.68 8.87
CA ASN A 53 -11.51 13.33 7.82
C ASN A 53 -10.75 13.32 6.49
N GLU A 54 -10.58 12.13 5.92
CA GLU A 54 -9.87 11.92 4.67
C GLU A 54 -10.62 12.50 3.47
N ASP A 55 -11.94 12.50 3.55
CA ASP A 55 -12.80 12.94 2.44
C ASP A 55 -12.71 14.46 2.20
N GLU A 56 -12.53 15.22 3.27
CA GLU A 56 -12.37 16.66 3.21
C GLU A 56 -10.91 17.11 3.39
N ASP A 57 -9.96 16.14 3.54
CA ASP A 57 -8.56 16.41 3.94
C ASP A 57 -8.52 17.40 5.11
N SER A 58 -9.25 17.08 6.18
CA SER A 58 -9.49 18.04 7.26
C SER A 58 -9.28 17.42 8.63
N TYR A 59 -8.78 18.22 9.56
CA TYR A 59 -8.63 17.88 10.97
C TYR A 59 -9.75 18.51 11.78
N THR A 60 -10.52 17.70 12.48
CA THR A 60 -11.55 18.16 13.42
C THR A 60 -11.04 18.05 14.85
N PHE A 61 -11.02 19.17 15.54
CA PHE A 61 -10.58 19.30 16.93
C PHE A 61 -11.78 19.60 17.83
N LYS A 62 -12.01 18.77 18.84
CA LYS A 62 -12.94 19.05 19.94
C LYS A 62 -12.14 19.49 21.16
N THR A 63 -12.39 20.69 21.63
CA THR A 63 -11.70 21.23 22.81
C THR A 63 -12.23 20.58 24.10
N THR A 64 -11.31 20.15 24.99
CA THR A 64 -11.63 19.43 26.24
C THR A 64 -11.22 20.19 27.50
N GLY A 65 -10.58 21.35 27.35
CA GLY A 65 -10.12 22.17 28.46
C GLY A 65 -9.96 23.65 28.05
N ASN A 66 -9.26 24.39 28.87
CA ASN A 66 -9.09 25.85 28.76
C ASN A 66 -7.73 26.27 28.15
N ASP A 67 -6.93 25.33 27.66
CA ASP A 67 -5.65 25.59 26.98
C ASP A 67 -5.51 24.63 25.77
N PRO A 68 -6.46 24.67 24.80
CA PRO A 68 -6.44 23.79 23.64
C PRO A 68 -5.48 24.29 22.56
N TYR A 69 -4.46 23.48 22.23
CA TYR A 69 -3.51 23.80 21.17
C TYR A 69 -2.98 22.58 20.43
N ILE A 70 -2.45 22.83 19.23
CA ILE A 70 -1.75 21.85 18.39
C ILE A 70 -0.45 22.44 17.84
N PHE A 71 0.53 21.59 17.66
CA PHE A 71 1.77 21.97 16.98
C PHE A 71 1.69 21.72 15.47
N VAL A 72 2.39 22.55 14.74
CA VAL A 72 2.76 22.29 13.34
C VAL A 72 4.11 21.55 13.34
N ASN A 73 4.30 20.61 12.43
CA ASN A 73 5.60 19.95 12.22
C ASN A 73 6.70 20.99 11.91
N ALA A 74 7.93 20.61 12.14
CA ALA A 74 9.07 21.46 11.79
C ALA A 74 9.10 21.73 10.29
N LEU A 75 9.39 22.97 9.90
CA LEU A 75 9.55 23.34 8.51
C LEU A 75 10.65 22.48 7.87
N SER A 76 10.36 21.81 6.77
CA SER A 76 11.32 20.99 6.03
C SER A 76 12.38 21.83 5.32
N GLN A 77 12.01 23.03 4.92
CA GLN A 77 12.90 24.03 4.30
C GLN A 77 12.62 25.42 4.87
N ALA A 78 13.55 26.33 4.67
CA ALA A 78 13.37 27.72 5.06
C ALA A 78 12.32 28.41 4.15
N LEU A 79 11.45 29.21 4.76
CA LEU A 79 10.52 30.08 4.04
C LEU A 79 11.27 31.19 3.33
N SER A 80 10.89 31.54 2.11
CA SER A 80 11.36 32.74 1.44
C SER A 80 10.91 34.02 2.17
N GLU A 81 11.53 35.17 1.87
CA GLU A 81 11.12 36.44 2.50
C GLU A 81 9.70 36.87 2.12
N GLU A 82 9.18 36.40 1.00
CA GLU A 82 7.88 36.74 0.44
C GLU A 82 6.74 35.87 1.00
N GLU A 83 7.03 34.66 1.51
CA GLU A 83 6.05 33.75 2.11
C GLU A 83 5.61 34.26 3.49
N VAL A 84 4.63 35.14 3.51
CA VAL A 84 4.20 35.92 4.70
C VAL A 84 2.71 35.79 5.02
N ILE A 85 1.92 35.09 4.22
CA ILE A 85 0.48 34.88 4.45
C ILE A 85 0.26 33.51 5.03
N LEU A 86 -0.09 33.40 6.32
CA LEU A 86 -0.58 32.19 6.95
C LEU A 86 -2.06 32.02 6.58
N CYS A 87 -2.40 30.94 5.93
CA CYS A 87 -3.72 30.67 5.38
C CYS A 87 -4.25 29.31 5.80
N PHE A 88 -5.57 29.20 6.03
CA PHE A 88 -6.29 27.95 6.19
C PHE A 88 -7.78 28.15 5.97
N GLU A 89 -8.49 27.05 5.67
CA GLU A 89 -9.94 27.00 5.71
C GLU A 89 -10.43 26.36 7.00
N TYR A 90 -11.57 26.85 7.52
CA TYR A 90 -12.09 26.35 8.77
C TYR A 90 -13.62 26.30 8.81
N LYS A 91 -14.15 25.40 9.64
CA LYS A 91 -15.51 25.41 10.20
C LYS A 91 -15.39 25.51 11.72
N CYS A 92 -16.29 26.21 12.38
CA CYS A 92 -16.22 26.38 13.82
C CYS A 92 -17.62 26.40 14.43
N SER A 93 -17.86 25.59 15.47
CA SER A 93 -19.17 25.46 16.12
C SER A 93 -19.55 26.65 17.02
N ARG A 94 -18.61 27.56 17.28
CA ARG A 94 -18.81 28.85 17.96
C ARG A 94 -17.76 29.84 17.49
N THR A 95 -18.00 31.13 17.68
CA THR A 95 -16.97 32.14 17.45
C THR A 95 -15.84 32.00 18.48
N LEU A 96 -14.63 31.90 17.98
CA LEU A 96 -13.39 31.89 18.76
C LEU A 96 -12.79 33.27 18.74
N GLY A 97 -12.62 33.92 19.91
CA GLY A 97 -12.18 35.31 20.03
C GLY A 97 -10.70 35.52 19.92
N ASP A 98 -9.89 34.53 20.26
CA ASP A 98 -8.45 34.69 20.49
C ASP A 98 -7.65 33.58 19.84
N PHE A 99 -7.72 33.47 18.50
CA PHE A 99 -6.82 32.56 17.78
C PHE A 99 -5.39 33.10 17.85
N GLN A 100 -4.53 32.36 18.55
CA GLN A 100 -3.16 32.79 18.85
C GLN A 100 -2.13 31.82 18.24
N VAL A 101 -1.02 32.37 17.81
CA VAL A 101 0.10 31.58 17.26
C VAL A 101 1.37 31.87 18.03
N TYR A 102 2.10 30.81 18.38
CA TYR A 102 3.42 30.87 18.97
C TYR A 102 4.48 30.44 17.96
N TYR A 103 5.56 31.18 17.85
CA TYR A 103 6.57 31.01 16.82
C TYR A 103 7.89 30.43 17.35
N GLY A 104 8.39 29.37 16.70
CA GLY A 104 9.68 28.74 16.96
C GLY A 104 9.61 27.55 17.91
N ASN A 105 10.77 27.06 18.33
CA ASN A 105 10.90 25.87 19.17
C ASN A 105 10.84 26.18 20.68
N SER A 106 10.91 27.45 21.06
CA SER A 106 10.78 27.95 22.44
C SER A 106 9.51 28.76 22.54
N TYR A 107 8.51 28.21 23.21
CA TYR A 107 7.16 28.78 23.32
C TYR A 107 7.05 29.67 24.55
N SER A 108 6.83 30.96 24.34
CA SER A 108 6.60 31.95 25.38
C SER A 108 5.68 33.06 24.86
N GLU A 109 4.96 33.72 25.74
CA GLU A 109 4.09 34.85 25.39
C GLU A 109 4.84 35.94 24.60
N ALA A 110 6.12 36.13 24.88
CA ALA A 110 6.98 37.08 24.16
C ALA A 110 7.22 36.71 22.69
N ARG A 111 6.91 35.45 22.29
CA ARG A 111 7.04 34.95 20.93
C ARG A 111 5.71 34.51 20.36
N SER A 112 4.64 35.16 20.77
CA SER A 112 3.28 34.85 20.32
C SER A 112 2.55 36.05 19.75
N ARG A 113 1.50 35.80 19.01
CA ARG A 113 0.59 36.83 18.48
C ARG A 113 -0.84 36.29 18.42
N VAL A 114 -1.77 37.05 18.98
CA VAL A 114 -3.20 36.87 18.71
C VAL A 114 -3.47 37.40 17.29
N LEU A 115 -3.89 36.52 16.41
CA LEU A 115 -4.11 36.84 14.99
C LEU A 115 -5.54 37.32 14.72
N GLY A 116 -6.49 37.05 15.60
CA GLY A 116 -7.87 37.52 15.53
C GLY A 116 -8.90 36.41 15.75
N ASN A 117 -10.13 36.66 15.25
CA ASN A 117 -11.27 35.82 15.53
C ASN A 117 -11.51 34.81 14.39
N LEU A 118 -11.90 33.60 14.77
CA LEU A 118 -12.53 32.62 13.88
C LEU A 118 -14.06 32.67 14.14
N ILE A 119 -14.82 33.17 13.18
CA ILE A 119 -16.28 33.37 13.34
C ILE A 119 -16.99 32.04 13.17
N LEU A 120 -18.01 31.76 13.99
CA LEU A 120 -18.89 30.61 13.84
C LEU A 120 -19.28 30.39 12.38
N SER A 121 -19.06 29.19 11.87
CA SER A 121 -19.46 28.81 10.53
C SER A 121 -19.64 27.29 10.43
N LYS A 122 -20.73 26.87 9.80
CA LYS A 122 -20.97 25.48 9.39
C LYS A 122 -20.42 25.19 7.98
N GLU A 123 -20.21 26.24 7.21
CA GLU A 123 -19.59 26.17 5.89
C GLU A 123 -18.12 26.52 5.97
N TRP A 124 -17.32 26.04 5.01
CA TRP A 124 -15.91 26.35 4.93
C TRP A 124 -15.70 27.85 4.76
N LYS A 125 -14.89 28.43 5.62
CA LYS A 125 -14.43 29.82 5.54
C LYS A 125 -12.93 29.86 5.47
N LYS A 126 -12.41 30.61 4.52
CA LYS A 126 -10.99 30.92 4.40
C LYS A 126 -10.60 31.98 5.42
N LYS A 127 -9.44 31.81 6.02
CA LYS A 127 -8.82 32.80 6.91
C LYS A 127 -7.37 32.98 6.53
N GLU A 128 -6.97 34.26 6.41
CA GLU A 128 -5.63 34.68 6.06
C GLU A 128 -5.11 35.69 7.10
N PHE A 129 -3.83 35.54 7.42
CA PHE A 129 -3.15 36.41 8.35
C PHE A 129 -1.78 36.79 7.77
N ASN A 130 -1.52 38.08 7.59
CA ASN A 130 -0.19 38.54 7.23
C ASN A 130 0.74 38.52 8.46
N ILE A 131 1.72 37.60 8.44
CA ILE A 131 2.65 37.36 9.53
C ILE A 131 4.03 37.91 9.24
N LYS A 132 4.20 38.80 8.25
CA LYS A 132 5.48 39.38 7.84
C LYS A 132 6.24 40.02 9.01
N ASN A 133 5.52 40.82 9.81
CA ASN A 133 6.11 41.51 10.96
C ASN A 133 6.47 40.51 12.08
N ASP A 134 5.67 39.47 12.27
CA ASP A 134 5.91 38.43 13.27
C ASP A 134 7.12 37.58 12.90
N ARG A 135 7.25 37.19 11.63
CA ARG A 135 8.43 36.50 11.10
C ARG A 135 9.69 37.28 11.37
N LYS A 136 9.69 38.57 11.04
CA LYS A 136 10.82 39.44 11.26
C LYS A 136 11.14 39.65 12.74
N SER A 137 10.12 39.90 13.57
CA SER A 137 10.30 40.19 15.00
C SER A 137 10.78 38.96 15.78
N PHE A 138 10.31 37.78 15.41
CA PHE A 138 10.64 36.54 16.12
C PHE A 138 11.72 35.72 15.44
N GLY A 139 12.23 36.13 14.27
CA GLY A 139 13.22 35.39 13.50
C GLY A 139 12.73 33.99 13.13
N TRP A 140 11.44 33.89 12.74
CA TRP A 140 10.80 32.60 12.42
C TRP A 140 10.73 32.40 10.90
N GLY A 141 10.85 31.13 10.47
CA GLY A 141 10.77 30.72 9.08
C GLY A 141 12.01 29.94 8.58
N ALA A 142 12.97 29.63 9.44
CA ALA A 142 14.10 28.77 9.09
C ALA A 142 13.69 27.28 9.13
N ALA A 143 14.37 26.45 8.33
CA ALA A 143 14.21 25.00 8.38
C ALA A 143 14.39 24.48 9.82
N GLY A 144 13.61 23.47 10.21
CA GLY A 144 13.62 22.89 11.54
C GLY A 144 12.87 23.68 12.62
N GLN A 145 12.31 24.85 12.31
CA GLN A 145 11.47 25.62 13.23
C GLN A 145 10.01 25.14 13.18
N THR A 146 9.34 25.21 14.34
CA THR A 146 7.93 24.82 14.50
C THR A 146 7.04 26.01 14.80
N MET A 147 5.72 25.77 14.82
CA MET A 147 4.68 26.73 15.19
C MET A 147 3.65 26.01 16.08
N ARG A 148 3.01 26.73 17.01
CA ARG A 148 1.88 26.22 17.79
C ARG A 148 0.65 27.08 17.53
N LEU A 149 -0.46 26.43 17.25
CA LEU A 149 -1.76 27.07 17.04
C LEU A 149 -2.63 26.89 18.29
N ASP A 150 -3.08 27.97 18.90
CA ASP A 150 -3.92 27.99 20.09
C ASP A 150 -5.34 28.41 19.75
N PHE A 151 -6.31 27.63 20.25
CA PHE A 151 -7.72 27.79 19.94
C PHE A 151 -8.51 28.44 21.09
N GLY A 152 -7.91 29.39 21.82
CA GLY A 152 -8.53 30.14 22.91
C GLY A 152 -8.66 29.36 24.22
N MET A 153 -9.50 29.87 25.15
CA MET A 153 -9.56 29.40 26.53
C MET A 153 -10.89 28.72 26.90
N ALA A 154 -11.56 28.06 25.99
CA ALA A 154 -12.85 27.43 26.28
C ALA A 154 -12.90 25.97 25.84
N SER A 155 -13.68 25.16 26.53
CA SER A 155 -13.93 23.76 26.21
C SER A 155 -15.27 23.52 25.55
N GLY A 156 -15.46 22.34 24.94
CA GLY A 156 -16.74 21.85 24.45
C GLY A 156 -17.18 22.37 23.08
N TYR A 157 -16.29 22.96 22.29
CA TYR A 157 -16.59 23.34 20.91
C TYR A 157 -15.69 22.61 19.91
N THR A 158 -16.07 22.66 18.66
CA THR A 158 -15.40 21.96 17.57
C THR A 158 -14.86 22.97 16.55
N ILE A 159 -13.61 22.79 16.17
CA ILE A 159 -12.97 23.50 15.04
C ILE A 159 -12.53 22.45 14.05
N THR A 160 -12.85 22.64 12.78
CA THR A 160 -12.33 21.82 11.68
C THR A 160 -11.45 22.70 10.82
N ILE A 161 -10.26 22.22 10.49
CA ILE A 161 -9.25 22.95 9.70
C ILE A 161 -8.78 22.08 8.55
N ARG A 162 -8.61 22.70 7.39
CA ARG A 162 -7.90 22.15 6.23
C ARG A 162 -7.08 23.23 5.54
N ASN A 163 -6.19 22.83 4.62
CA ASN A 163 -5.43 23.77 3.77
C ASN A 163 -4.56 24.73 4.56
N LEU A 164 -3.99 24.26 5.66
CA LEU A 164 -3.04 25.08 6.44
C LEU A 164 -1.74 25.25 5.65
N CYS A 165 -1.41 26.48 5.28
CA CYS A 165 -0.27 26.79 4.43
C CYS A 165 0.30 28.19 4.70
N ILE A 166 1.47 28.46 4.12
CA ILE A 166 2.05 29.81 4.00
C ILE A 166 2.35 30.06 2.52
N HIS A 167 1.97 31.26 2.06
CA HIS A 167 2.23 31.69 0.69
C HIS A 167 2.64 33.18 0.61
N ALA A 168 3.09 33.60 -0.57
CA ALA A 168 3.40 34.98 -0.83
C ALA A 168 2.13 35.88 -0.93
N GLU A 169 2.31 37.17 -0.74
CA GLU A 169 1.21 38.14 -0.82
C GLU A 169 0.72 38.24 -2.28
N GLY A 170 -0.55 37.85 -2.54
CA GLY A 170 -1.16 37.88 -3.88
C GLY A 170 -1.09 36.57 -4.67
N GLU A 171 -0.49 35.51 -4.15
CA GLU A 171 -0.47 34.19 -4.77
C GLU A 171 -1.48 33.24 -4.08
N GLU A 172 -2.40 32.71 -4.84
CA GLU A 172 -3.44 31.76 -4.41
C GLU A 172 -3.53 30.55 -5.36
N GLU A 173 -2.41 29.88 -5.61
CA GLU A 173 -2.50 28.60 -6.29
C GLU A 173 -2.10 27.47 -5.32
N LEU A 174 -3.03 26.54 -5.13
CA LEU A 174 -2.73 25.26 -4.51
C LEU A 174 -1.68 24.55 -5.38
N ASP A 175 -0.72 23.89 -4.76
CA ASP A 175 0.22 23.09 -5.53
C ASP A 175 -0.52 21.93 -6.25
N GLU A 176 0.02 21.52 -7.39
CA GLU A 176 -0.56 20.49 -8.24
C GLU A 176 -0.85 19.19 -7.47
N LYS A 177 0.02 18.80 -6.54
CA LYS A 177 -0.15 17.58 -5.71
C LYS A 177 -1.37 17.66 -4.82
N THR A 178 -1.59 18.83 -4.23
CA THR A 178 -2.76 19.10 -3.38
C THR A 178 -4.05 19.09 -4.20
N ILE A 179 -4.02 19.68 -5.40
CA ILE A 179 -5.17 19.67 -6.33
C ILE A 179 -5.49 18.21 -6.73
N GLU A 180 -4.51 17.47 -7.26
CA GLU A 180 -4.68 16.08 -7.66
C GLU A 180 -5.17 15.18 -6.51
N SER A 181 -4.64 15.39 -5.31
CA SER A 181 -5.07 14.66 -4.11
C SER A 181 -6.54 14.89 -3.78
N ARG A 182 -7.00 16.15 -3.87
CA ARG A 182 -8.41 16.49 -3.62
C ARG A 182 -9.34 15.94 -4.69
N LEU A 183 -8.92 16.01 -5.94
CA LEU A 183 -9.67 15.46 -7.06
C LEU A 183 -9.82 13.94 -6.91
N ALA A 184 -8.74 13.23 -6.55
CA ALA A 184 -8.78 11.79 -6.29
C ALA A 184 -9.71 11.43 -5.12
N ALA A 185 -9.65 12.18 -4.01
CA ALA A 185 -10.53 11.96 -2.86
C ALA A 185 -12.01 12.29 -3.21
N SER A 186 -12.26 13.41 -3.88
CA SER A 186 -13.61 13.81 -4.33
C SER A 186 -14.21 12.79 -5.28
N TYR A 187 -13.41 12.31 -6.26
CA TYR A 187 -13.84 11.29 -7.20
C TYR A 187 -14.33 10.01 -6.50
N LEU A 188 -13.61 9.53 -5.51
CA LEU A 188 -13.98 8.31 -4.77
C LEU A 188 -15.21 8.49 -3.87
N ASN A 189 -15.52 9.73 -3.46
CA ASN A 189 -16.64 10.03 -2.57
C ASN A 189 -17.91 10.44 -3.31
N THR A 190 -17.82 10.73 -4.60
CA THR A 190 -18.96 11.15 -5.41
C THR A 190 -19.85 9.95 -5.76
N GLU A 191 -21.13 10.05 -5.46
CA GLU A 191 -22.13 9.12 -5.98
C GLU A 191 -22.57 9.58 -7.37
N TYR A 192 -22.15 8.86 -8.38
CA TYR A 192 -22.48 9.18 -9.76
C TYR A 192 -23.83 8.56 -10.18
N PRO A 193 -24.64 9.29 -11.00
CA PRO A 193 -25.95 8.83 -11.40
C PRO A 193 -25.96 7.65 -12.39
N LEU A 194 -24.85 7.44 -13.11
CA LEU A 194 -24.73 6.39 -14.13
C LEU A 194 -23.58 5.44 -13.78
N GLN A 195 -23.53 4.31 -14.49
CA GLN A 195 -22.50 3.31 -14.34
C GLN A 195 -22.06 2.78 -15.70
N ILE A 196 -20.78 2.45 -15.84
CA ILE A 196 -20.30 1.58 -16.91
C ILE A 196 -20.82 0.17 -16.62
N GLY A 197 -21.37 -0.51 -17.63
CA GLY A 197 -21.86 -1.87 -17.53
C GLY A 197 -20.69 -2.86 -17.43
N GLN A 198 -20.29 -3.43 -18.56
CA GLN A 198 -19.19 -4.38 -18.63
C GLN A 198 -18.07 -3.91 -19.56
N VAL A 199 -16.83 -4.10 -19.15
CA VAL A 199 -15.64 -3.90 -19.98
C VAL A 199 -15.01 -5.26 -20.28
N GLU A 200 -15.11 -5.70 -21.54
CA GLU A 200 -14.55 -6.97 -22.02
C GLU A 200 -13.39 -6.69 -22.97
N VAL A 201 -12.19 -7.15 -22.61
CA VAL A 201 -11.01 -7.12 -23.48
C VAL A 201 -10.88 -8.47 -24.16
N LYS A 202 -10.86 -8.45 -25.52
CA LYS A 202 -10.58 -9.60 -26.39
C LYS A 202 -9.16 -9.50 -26.94
N ARG A 203 -8.75 -10.50 -27.74
CA ARG A 203 -7.40 -10.51 -28.34
C ARG A 203 -7.12 -9.28 -29.22
N ALA A 204 -8.12 -8.79 -29.95
CA ALA A 204 -7.96 -7.69 -30.92
C ALA A 204 -8.82 -6.46 -30.61
N SER A 205 -9.77 -6.55 -29.68
CA SER A 205 -10.74 -5.49 -29.41
C SER A 205 -11.02 -5.32 -27.93
N VAL A 206 -11.59 -4.17 -27.56
CA VAL A 206 -12.21 -3.88 -26.27
C VAL A 206 -13.67 -3.56 -26.55
N SER A 207 -14.57 -4.15 -25.77
CA SER A 207 -16.01 -3.86 -25.82
C SER A 207 -16.44 -3.26 -24.48
N VAL A 208 -17.05 -2.08 -24.51
CA VAL A 208 -17.57 -1.39 -23.33
C VAL A 208 -19.08 -1.28 -23.47
N SER A 209 -19.82 -1.89 -22.55
CA SER A 209 -21.28 -1.76 -22.48
C SER A 209 -21.65 -0.62 -21.52
N CYS A 210 -22.58 0.19 -21.91
CA CYS A 210 -23.11 1.30 -21.11
C CYS A 210 -24.57 1.59 -21.48
N SER A 211 -25.28 2.29 -20.61
CA SER A 211 -26.64 2.75 -20.84
C SER A 211 -26.75 4.20 -20.41
N VAL A 212 -27.35 5.01 -21.25
CA VAL A 212 -27.60 6.44 -20.94
C VAL A 212 -29.08 6.77 -21.10
N PRO A 213 -29.64 7.69 -20.28
CA PRO A 213 -31.06 8.07 -20.33
C PRO A 213 -31.40 8.88 -21.58
N ASP A 214 -32.69 8.90 -21.92
CA ASP A 214 -33.30 9.82 -22.92
C ASP A 214 -33.90 11.02 -22.18
N ASP A 215 -33.04 11.92 -21.74
CA ASP A 215 -33.43 13.11 -20.92
C ASP A 215 -33.08 14.46 -21.59
N GLY A 216 -32.68 14.39 -22.85
CA GLY A 216 -32.29 15.56 -23.64
C GLY A 216 -30.85 16.03 -23.43
N ASN A 217 -30.08 15.36 -22.55
CA ASN A 217 -28.64 15.62 -22.36
C ASN A 217 -27.79 14.82 -23.38
N SER A 218 -26.59 15.33 -23.67
CA SER A 218 -25.62 14.66 -24.51
C SER A 218 -24.62 13.91 -23.65
N TYR A 219 -24.50 12.60 -23.88
CA TYR A 219 -23.58 11.71 -23.15
C TYR A 219 -22.52 11.13 -24.07
N SER A 220 -21.33 10.91 -23.54
CA SER A 220 -20.24 10.24 -24.27
C SER A 220 -19.53 9.22 -23.39
N LEU A 221 -19.00 8.17 -24.03
CA LEU A 221 -18.03 7.27 -23.42
C LEU A 221 -16.64 7.88 -23.59
N VAL A 222 -15.87 7.95 -22.52
CA VAL A 222 -14.48 8.42 -22.52
C VAL A 222 -13.52 7.29 -22.17
N GLU A 223 -12.42 7.20 -22.92
CA GLU A 223 -11.27 6.38 -22.58
C GLU A 223 -10.30 7.18 -21.70
N ILE A 224 -9.97 6.67 -20.53
CA ILE A 224 -9.00 7.25 -19.63
C ILE A 224 -7.77 6.31 -19.61
N PRO A 225 -6.72 6.59 -20.39
CA PRO A 225 -5.48 5.84 -20.35
C PRO A 225 -4.88 5.85 -18.95
N LEU A 226 -4.14 4.80 -18.57
CA LEU A 226 -3.65 4.66 -17.21
C LEU A 226 -2.73 5.82 -16.75
N PHE A 227 -2.05 6.47 -17.68
CA PHE A 227 -1.17 7.62 -17.40
C PHE A 227 -1.91 8.97 -17.30
N ARG A 228 -3.24 8.98 -17.43
CA ARG A 228 -4.10 10.16 -17.22
C ARG A 228 -4.81 10.07 -15.87
N ASN A 229 -5.16 11.19 -15.30
CA ASN A 229 -6.07 11.27 -14.17
C ASN A 229 -7.53 11.22 -14.68
N VAL A 230 -8.45 10.89 -13.79
CA VAL A 230 -9.88 10.76 -14.16
C VAL A 230 -10.55 12.10 -14.47
N ASP A 231 -9.95 13.19 -14.04
CA ASP A 231 -10.37 14.57 -14.26
C ASP A 231 -9.78 15.20 -15.54
N ASP A 232 -8.81 14.54 -16.18
CA ASP A 232 -8.23 14.97 -17.47
C ASP A 232 -9.18 14.68 -18.65
N ILE A 233 -10.47 15.01 -18.54
CA ILE A 233 -11.50 14.58 -19.52
C ILE A 233 -11.43 15.39 -20.79
N ASP A 234 -11.16 16.69 -20.70
CA ASP A 234 -11.14 17.59 -21.86
C ASP A 234 -9.95 17.35 -22.79
N GLU A 235 -8.89 16.74 -22.27
CA GLU A 235 -7.72 16.31 -23.02
C GLU A 235 -7.81 14.84 -23.50
N ALA A 236 -8.93 14.15 -23.21
CA ALA A 236 -9.12 12.78 -23.64
C ALA A 236 -9.19 12.71 -25.17
N ASP A 237 -8.25 12.00 -25.79
CA ASP A 237 -8.15 11.83 -27.25
C ASP A 237 -9.39 11.18 -27.88
N MET A 238 -10.33 10.66 -27.10
CA MET A 238 -11.46 9.90 -27.61
C MET A 238 -12.73 10.09 -26.76
N LEU A 239 -13.57 11.03 -27.18
CA LEU A 239 -14.97 11.09 -26.78
C LEU A 239 -15.81 10.37 -27.84
N MET A 240 -16.54 9.34 -27.43
CA MET A 240 -17.45 8.59 -28.29
C MET A 240 -18.88 8.92 -27.91
N PRO A 241 -19.60 9.74 -28.69
CA PRO A 241 -21.00 10.10 -28.43
C PRO A 241 -21.88 8.84 -28.34
N LEU A 242 -22.78 8.84 -27.37
CA LEU A 242 -23.72 7.76 -27.11
C LEU A 242 -25.15 8.18 -27.51
N VAL A 243 -25.92 7.21 -27.94
CA VAL A 243 -27.37 7.36 -28.13
C VAL A 243 -28.11 6.85 -26.89
N PRO A 244 -29.29 7.43 -26.55
CA PRO A 244 -30.09 6.93 -25.43
C PRO A 244 -30.37 5.42 -25.51
N GLY A 245 -30.34 4.76 -24.35
CA GLY A 245 -30.52 3.32 -24.23
C GLY A 245 -29.19 2.56 -24.10
N ASP A 246 -29.29 1.23 -24.23
CA ASP A 246 -28.15 0.33 -24.10
C ASP A 246 -27.27 0.36 -25.34
N THR A 247 -25.99 0.58 -25.14
CA THR A 247 -24.99 0.64 -26.22
C THR A 247 -23.78 -0.21 -25.86
N ALA A 248 -23.21 -0.88 -26.85
CA ALA A 248 -21.92 -1.54 -26.74
C ALA A 248 -20.93 -0.89 -27.72
N VAL A 249 -19.95 -0.18 -27.20
CA VAL A 249 -18.87 0.45 -27.99
C VAL A 249 -17.73 -0.54 -28.15
N VAL A 250 -17.34 -0.80 -29.40
CA VAL A 250 -16.24 -1.75 -29.71
C VAL A 250 -15.09 -1.00 -30.36
N LEU A 251 -13.91 -1.15 -29.80
CA LEU A 251 -12.66 -0.50 -30.24
C LEU A 251 -11.56 -1.51 -30.47
N THR A 252 -10.54 -1.12 -31.24
CA THR A 252 -9.30 -1.90 -31.34
C THR A 252 -8.61 -1.98 -29.97
N ARG A 253 -8.04 -3.13 -29.62
CA ARG A 253 -7.31 -3.28 -28.34
C ARG A 253 -6.05 -2.43 -28.30
N VAL A 254 -5.33 -2.32 -29.42
CA VAL A 254 -4.10 -1.54 -29.50
C VAL A 254 -4.36 -0.19 -30.14
N LYS A 255 -3.86 0.87 -29.50
CA LYS A 255 -3.94 2.26 -29.96
C LYS A 255 -2.52 2.82 -30.09
N ARG A 256 -2.27 3.64 -31.10
CA ARG A 256 -1.03 4.41 -31.20
C ARG A 256 -1.15 5.66 -30.35
N MET A 257 -0.18 5.85 -29.45
CA MET A 257 -0.03 7.03 -28.59
C MET A 257 1.35 7.62 -28.91
N ASP A 258 1.38 8.76 -29.60
CA ASP A 258 2.63 9.37 -30.07
C ASP A 258 3.52 8.38 -30.85
N ALA A 259 4.70 8.05 -30.31
CA ALA A 259 5.66 7.14 -30.91
C ALA A 259 5.55 5.68 -30.44
N ILE A 260 4.59 5.35 -29.55
CA ILE A 260 4.46 4.01 -28.96
C ILE A 260 3.03 3.47 -29.13
N TYR A 261 2.90 2.16 -29.21
CA TYR A 261 1.60 1.49 -29.23
C TYR A 261 1.20 1.08 -27.80
N TYR A 262 0.01 1.49 -27.40
CA TYR A 262 -0.58 1.30 -26.08
C TYR A 262 -1.65 0.21 -26.11
N ASP A 263 -1.70 -0.65 -25.10
CA ASP A 263 -2.71 -1.69 -24.95
C ASP A 263 -3.83 -1.22 -24.02
N ARG A 264 -5.03 -1.13 -24.56
CA ARG A 264 -6.26 -0.72 -23.83
C ARG A 264 -6.69 -1.67 -22.71
N ILE A 265 -6.02 -2.78 -22.51
CA ILE A 265 -6.26 -3.69 -21.36
C ILE A 265 -6.04 -2.99 -20.02
N VAL A 266 -5.23 -1.93 -19.99
CA VAL A 266 -4.95 -1.13 -18.81
C VAL A 266 -5.69 0.21 -18.78
N SER A 267 -6.51 0.53 -19.80
CA SER A 267 -7.37 1.73 -19.81
C SER A 267 -8.53 1.60 -18.83
N ARG A 268 -9.01 2.74 -18.37
CA ARG A 268 -10.28 2.92 -17.67
C ARG A 268 -11.30 3.54 -18.60
N TRP A 269 -12.58 3.33 -18.31
CA TRP A 269 -13.70 3.82 -19.12
C TRP A 269 -14.72 4.49 -18.22
N ALA A 270 -15.18 5.69 -18.58
CA ALA A 270 -16.19 6.42 -17.84
C ALA A 270 -17.24 7.06 -18.76
N LEU A 271 -18.37 7.45 -18.17
CA LEU A 271 -19.40 8.24 -18.84
C LEU A 271 -19.26 9.70 -18.45
N VAL A 272 -19.38 10.57 -19.45
CA VAL A 272 -19.41 12.01 -19.26
C VAL A 272 -20.67 12.59 -19.88
N LYS A 273 -21.14 13.70 -19.32
CA LYS A 273 -22.19 14.56 -19.85
C LYS A 273 -21.54 15.83 -20.39
N THR A 274 -21.93 16.26 -21.58
CA THR A 274 -21.51 17.54 -22.14
C THR A 274 -22.42 18.65 -21.60
N LEU A 275 -21.81 19.69 -21.05
CA LEU A 275 -22.51 20.88 -20.54
C LEU A 275 -22.75 21.91 -21.65
N ASP A 276 -23.58 22.93 -21.36
CA ASP A 276 -23.97 23.96 -22.35
C ASP A 276 -22.78 24.79 -22.85
N ASP A 277 -21.71 24.90 -22.08
CA ASP A 277 -20.47 25.59 -22.44
C ASP A 277 -19.49 24.72 -23.24
N GLY A 278 -19.85 23.44 -23.47
CA GLY A 278 -19.03 22.47 -24.19
C GLY A 278 -18.04 21.72 -23.33
N THR A 279 -17.93 22.00 -22.05
CA THR A 279 -17.12 21.22 -21.10
C THR A 279 -17.80 19.88 -20.76
N HIS A 280 -17.06 18.98 -20.11
CA HIS A 280 -17.52 17.63 -19.79
C HIS A 280 -17.50 17.39 -18.28
N GLU A 281 -18.58 16.78 -17.79
CA GLU A 281 -18.74 16.39 -16.39
C GLU A 281 -18.79 14.86 -16.28
N LEU A 282 -18.03 14.26 -15.34
CA LEU A 282 -18.16 12.84 -15.02
C LEU A 282 -19.55 12.53 -14.47
N VAL A 283 -20.19 11.51 -15.02
CA VAL A 283 -21.49 11.00 -14.55
C VAL A 283 -21.44 9.52 -14.18
N SER A 284 -20.25 8.91 -14.20
CA SER A 284 -19.99 7.57 -13.67
C SER A 284 -18.60 7.50 -13.07
N HIS A 285 -18.36 6.55 -12.12
CA HIS A 285 -17.00 6.12 -11.86
C HIS A 285 -16.39 5.50 -13.12
N ALA A 286 -15.08 5.61 -13.24
CA ALA A 286 -14.32 4.87 -14.24
C ALA A 286 -14.33 3.37 -13.94
N ARG A 287 -14.18 2.52 -14.97
CA ARG A 287 -14.17 1.07 -14.81
C ARG A 287 -13.03 0.45 -15.62
N TYR A 288 -12.30 -0.45 -14.97
CA TYR A 288 -11.29 -1.30 -15.63
C TYR A 288 -11.94 -2.51 -16.31
N ALA A 289 -11.13 -3.27 -17.06
CA ALA A 289 -11.57 -4.50 -17.68
C ALA A 289 -12.10 -5.50 -16.66
N ASP A 290 -13.36 -5.92 -16.81
CA ASP A 290 -13.96 -7.03 -16.05
C ASP A 290 -13.47 -8.37 -16.55
N GLN A 291 -13.35 -8.51 -17.87
CA GLN A 291 -12.91 -9.73 -18.54
C GLN A 291 -11.71 -9.45 -19.44
N VAL A 292 -10.77 -10.39 -19.42
CA VAL A 292 -9.57 -10.37 -20.28
C VAL A 292 -9.45 -11.71 -21.00
N PRO A 293 -8.73 -11.76 -22.16
CA PRO A 293 -8.59 -13.00 -22.90
C PRO A 293 -7.76 -14.02 -22.10
N SER A 294 -8.19 -15.26 -22.08
CA SER A 294 -7.40 -16.37 -21.54
C SER A 294 -6.36 -16.79 -22.56
N LEU A 295 -5.09 -16.52 -22.29
CA LEU A 295 -3.94 -16.89 -23.16
C LEU A 295 -3.24 -18.14 -22.66
N ALA A 296 -3.39 -18.49 -21.38
CA ALA A 296 -2.98 -19.73 -20.76
C ALA A 296 -3.97 -20.07 -19.62
N SER A 297 -4.02 -21.35 -19.25
CA SER A 297 -4.93 -21.85 -18.21
C SER A 297 -4.22 -22.85 -17.30
N PRO A 298 -3.25 -22.40 -16.49
CA PRO A 298 -2.55 -23.27 -15.57
C PRO A 298 -3.51 -23.81 -14.50
N VAL A 299 -3.29 -25.06 -14.09
CA VAL A 299 -4.05 -25.68 -13.00
C VAL A 299 -3.77 -24.93 -11.69
N PRO A 300 -4.78 -24.65 -10.84
CA PRO A 300 -4.54 -24.06 -9.54
C PRO A 300 -3.47 -24.80 -8.74
N MET A 301 -2.59 -24.05 -8.09
CA MET A 301 -1.53 -24.61 -7.22
C MET A 301 -1.84 -24.18 -5.78
N PRO A 302 -2.48 -25.04 -4.97
CA PRO A 302 -2.76 -24.71 -3.58
C PRO A 302 -1.51 -24.72 -2.74
N LEU A 303 -1.48 -23.91 -1.69
CA LEU A 303 -0.44 -23.98 -0.68
C LEU A 303 -0.45 -25.34 0.02
N LYS A 304 0.67 -26.04 0.01
CA LYS A 304 0.82 -27.33 0.70
C LYS A 304 1.05 -27.14 2.20
N SER A 305 1.62 -26.01 2.59
CA SER A 305 1.94 -25.64 3.96
C SER A 305 1.91 -24.12 4.08
N LYS A 306 1.55 -23.61 5.26
CA LYS A 306 1.69 -22.19 5.60
C LYS A 306 3.16 -21.77 5.76
N LYS A 307 4.09 -22.73 5.88
CA LYS A 307 5.53 -22.44 5.97
C LYS A 307 6.06 -21.92 4.65
N GLY A 308 6.79 -20.84 4.72
CA GLY A 308 7.45 -20.22 3.59
C GLY A 308 8.85 -19.75 3.90
N LEU A 309 9.56 -19.33 2.87
CA LEU A 309 10.93 -18.83 2.95
C LEU A 309 11.07 -17.57 2.10
N GLY A 310 11.55 -16.50 2.71
CA GLY A 310 11.98 -15.27 2.05
C GLY A 310 13.49 -15.28 1.76
N GLY A 311 13.93 -14.31 0.96
CA GLY A 311 15.36 -14.21 0.61
C GLY A 311 15.84 -15.42 -0.19
N PHE A 312 15.08 -15.85 -1.18
CA PHE A 312 15.37 -17.05 -1.96
C PHE A 312 16.63 -16.88 -2.83
N TYR A 313 17.59 -17.82 -2.69
CA TYR A 313 18.80 -17.88 -3.50
C TYR A 313 18.98 -19.28 -4.12
N ILE A 314 19.02 -19.34 -5.46
CA ILE A 314 19.12 -20.62 -6.20
C ILE A 314 20.41 -21.41 -5.94
N ASN A 315 21.45 -20.75 -5.48
CA ASN A 315 22.75 -21.37 -5.22
C ASN A 315 22.93 -21.79 -3.76
N GLU A 316 21.88 -21.74 -2.94
CA GLU A 316 21.90 -22.17 -1.55
C GLU A 316 21.60 -23.66 -1.38
N ASN A 317 21.46 -24.09 -0.13
CA ASN A 317 21.11 -25.47 0.22
C ASN A 317 19.67 -25.78 -0.17
N LEU A 318 19.43 -26.11 -1.42
CA LEU A 318 18.08 -26.39 -1.94
C LEU A 318 17.37 -27.53 -1.22
N SER A 319 18.10 -28.43 -0.52
CA SER A 319 17.51 -29.43 0.36
C SER A 319 16.66 -28.82 1.48
N ASP A 320 16.98 -27.60 1.93
CA ASP A 320 16.17 -26.91 2.95
C ASP A 320 14.72 -26.72 2.50
N LEU A 321 14.47 -26.55 1.20
CA LEU A 321 13.09 -26.44 0.69
C LEU A 321 12.26 -27.70 0.98
N ASP A 322 12.92 -28.86 0.94
CA ASP A 322 12.33 -30.17 1.21
C ASP A 322 12.36 -30.48 2.72
N ASP A 323 13.51 -30.29 3.37
CA ASP A 323 13.73 -30.55 4.80
C ASP A 323 12.84 -29.69 5.72
N LEU A 324 12.59 -28.44 5.32
CA LEU A 324 11.70 -27.52 6.01
C LEU A 324 10.24 -27.63 5.53
N GLN A 325 9.93 -28.45 4.53
CA GLN A 325 8.59 -28.60 3.93
C GLN A 325 8.00 -27.22 3.49
N ILE A 326 8.78 -26.45 2.74
CA ILE A 326 8.41 -25.09 2.30
C ILE A 326 7.26 -25.16 1.30
N GLY A 327 6.16 -24.47 1.62
CA GLY A 327 4.97 -24.34 0.77
C GLY A 327 5.00 -23.14 -0.15
N SER A 328 5.72 -22.05 0.23
CA SER A 328 5.81 -20.82 -0.54
C SER A 328 7.17 -20.12 -0.39
N VAL A 329 7.54 -19.32 -1.40
CA VAL A 329 8.74 -18.47 -1.35
C VAL A 329 8.43 -17.07 -1.86
N THR A 330 9.20 -16.08 -1.40
CA THR A 330 9.27 -14.75 -1.99
C THR A 330 10.56 -14.58 -2.78
N VAL A 331 10.46 -13.91 -3.94
CA VAL A 331 11.59 -13.70 -4.87
C VAL A 331 11.61 -12.25 -5.33
N ASN A 332 12.70 -11.55 -5.10
CA ASN A 332 12.89 -10.18 -5.58
C ASN A 332 13.14 -10.17 -7.09
N VAL A 333 12.38 -9.35 -7.82
CA VAL A 333 12.53 -9.10 -9.25
C VAL A 333 12.77 -7.62 -9.49
N VAL A 334 14.01 -7.26 -9.82
CA VAL A 334 14.37 -5.88 -10.21
C VAL A 334 13.89 -5.66 -11.65
N ALA A 335 12.62 -5.29 -11.77
CA ALA A 335 11.84 -5.38 -13.00
C ALA A 335 12.39 -4.48 -14.13
N ASN A 336 12.76 -3.25 -13.82
CA ASN A 336 13.21 -2.28 -14.82
C ASN A 336 14.67 -2.47 -15.29
N ASN A 337 15.43 -3.33 -14.63
CA ASN A 337 16.74 -3.75 -15.15
C ASN A 337 16.64 -4.83 -16.24
N LEU A 338 15.49 -5.47 -16.38
CA LEU A 338 15.29 -6.58 -17.31
C LEU A 338 15.07 -6.14 -18.76
N ILE A 339 14.62 -4.92 -19.01
CA ILE A 339 14.06 -4.48 -20.30
C ILE A 339 14.86 -3.35 -20.96
N SER A 340 14.89 -3.36 -22.30
CA SER A 340 15.35 -2.25 -23.14
C SER A 340 14.49 -2.09 -24.39
N THR A 341 14.44 -0.88 -24.92
CA THR A 341 13.87 -0.60 -26.25
C THR A 341 14.88 -0.80 -27.37
N SER A 342 16.16 -1.00 -27.04
CA SER A 342 17.25 -1.18 -28.01
C SER A 342 17.84 -2.59 -27.94
N ALA A 343 17.92 -3.27 -29.10
CA ALA A 343 18.58 -4.57 -29.23
C ALA A 343 20.06 -4.52 -28.80
N GLY A 344 20.70 -3.37 -28.99
CA GLY A 344 22.12 -3.19 -28.68
C GLY A 344 22.46 -3.17 -27.17
N THR A 345 21.50 -2.88 -26.30
CA THR A 345 21.75 -2.78 -24.86
C THR A 345 22.30 -4.07 -24.27
N PHE A 346 21.70 -5.20 -24.60
CA PHE A 346 22.14 -6.52 -24.12
C PHE A 346 22.89 -7.31 -25.22
N GLY A 347 23.04 -6.76 -26.42
CA GLY A 347 23.74 -7.38 -27.55
C GLY A 347 23.17 -8.76 -27.88
N SER A 348 24.07 -9.75 -28.12
CA SER A 348 23.68 -11.14 -28.38
C SER A 348 23.01 -11.81 -27.15
N ASN A 349 23.12 -11.21 -25.97
CA ASN A 349 22.52 -11.70 -24.74
C ASN A 349 21.09 -11.16 -24.52
N SER A 350 20.32 -10.93 -25.57
CA SER A 350 18.96 -10.42 -25.52
C SER A 350 17.91 -11.46 -25.89
N ILE A 351 16.72 -11.34 -25.27
CA ILE A 351 15.49 -12.04 -25.64
C ILE A 351 14.51 -11.01 -26.19
N SER A 352 14.16 -11.14 -27.48
CA SER A 352 13.17 -10.25 -28.09
C SER A 352 11.76 -10.63 -27.67
N HIS A 353 10.92 -9.61 -27.36
CA HIS A 353 9.53 -9.77 -26.98
C HIS A 353 8.66 -8.71 -27.63
N LYS A 354 7.48 -9.11 -28.12
CA LYS A 354 6.47 -8.20 -28.69
C LYS A 354 5.33 -7.97 -27.72
N TYR A 355 5.05 -6.70 -27.42
CA TYR A 355 3.89 -6.29 -26.65
C TYR A 355 3.21 -5.08 -27.32
N ALA A 356 1.90 -5.14 -27.48
CA ALA A 356 1.10 -4.10 -28.16
C ALA A 356 1.73 -3.65 -29.50
N THR A 357 2.25 -4.57 -30.31
CA THR A 357 3.02 -4.36 -31.54
C THR A 357 4.42 -3.76 -31.40
N ASN A 358 4.77 -3.18 -30.24
CA ASN A 358 6.15 -2.74 -29.95
C ASN A 358 7.06 -3.95 -29.77
N THR A 359 8.37 -3.76 -30.02
CA THR A 359 9.39 -4.77 -29.74
C THR A 359 10.30 -4.29 -28.64
N PHE A 360 10.49 -5.15 -27.63
CA PHE A 360 11.36 -4.94 -26.49
C PHE A 360 12.40 -6.05 -26.40
N TYR A 361 13.46 -5.81 -25.66
CA TYR A 361 14.58 -6.74 -25.47
C TYR A 361 14.83 -6.95 -24.00
N PHE A 362 14.95 -8.22 -23.59
CA PHE A 362 15.16 -8.61 -22.18
C PHE A 362 16.54 -9.20 -21.99
N ASP A 363 17.17 -8.93 -20.85
CA ASP A 363 18.47 -9.49 -20.48
C ASP A 363 18.37 -11.01 -20.25
N ARG A 364 18.96 -11.78 -21.16
CA ARG A 364 18.95 -13.24 -21.11
C ARG A 364 19.59 -13.76 -19.83
N GLY A 365 20.71 -13.18 -19.37
CA GLY A 365 21.44 -13.66 -18.20
C GLY A 365 20.60 -13.56 -16.93
N GLN A 366 19.94 -12.41 -16.72
CA GLN A 366 19.05 -12.23 -15.59
C GLN A 366 17.80 -13.14 -15.71
N ILE A 367 17.22 -13.25 -16.90
CA ILE A 367 16.05 -14.12 -17.12
C ILE A 367 16.39 -15.60 -16.88
N GLU A 368 17.55 -16.08 -17.31
CA GLU A 368 18.00 -17.46 -17.05
C GLU A 368 18.24 -17.73 -15.56
N TYR A 369 18.61 -16.72 -14.78
CA TYR A 369 18.64 -16.83 -13.31
C TYR A 369 17.24 -17.08 -12.77
N TYR A 370 16.25 -16.25 -13.15
CA TYR A 370 14.88 -16.43 -12.71
C TYR A 370 14.25 -17.73 -13.23
N ASP A 371 14.60 -18.18 -14.44
CA ASP A 371 14.19 -19.49 -14.96
C ASP A 371 14.57 -20.64 -14.04
N ARG A 372 15.80 -20.62 -13.51
CA ARG A 372 16.26 -21.64 -12.55
C ARG A 372 15.46 -21.57 -11.25
N VAL A 373 15.27 -20.38 -10.70
CA VAL A 373 14.47 -20.17 -9.48
C VAL A 373 13.05 -20.70 -9.64
N MET A 374 12.35 -20.22 -10.67
CA MET A 374 10.94 -20.58 -10.90
C MET A 374 10.76 -22.08 -11.18
N LYS A 375 11.69 -22.69 -11.91
CA LYS A 375 11.67 -24.14 -12.20
C LYS A 375 11.86 -24.97 -10.93
N GLU A 376 12.80 -24.59 -10.07
CA GLU A 376 13.05 -25.32 -8.81
C GLU A 376 11.84 -25.29 -7.87
N CYS A 377 11.18 -24.10 -7.76
CA CYS A 377 9.96 -23.96 -7.00
C CYS A 377 8.81 -24.78 -7.62
N TYR A 378 8.61 -24.66 -8.93
CA TYR A 378 7.52 -25.36 -9.62
C TYR A 378 7.62 -26.89 -9.51
N LYS A 379 8.81 -27.47 -9.66
CA LYS A 379 9.05 -28.92 -9.51
C LYS A 379 8.60 -29.44 -8.15
N ARG A 380 8.79 -28.65 -7.09
CA ARG A 380 8.39 -28.99 -5.73
C ARG A 380 6.95 -28.65 -5.42
N GLY A 381 6.25 -27.99 -6.33
CA GLY A 381 4.89 -27.46 -6.09
C GLY A 381 4.89 -26.38 -5.01
N ILE A 382 5.95 -25.57 -4.95
CA ILE A 382 6.09 -24.42 -4.08
C ILE A 382 5.47 -23.20 -4.77
N VAL A 383 4.58 -22.51 -4.07
CA VAL A 383 3.94 -21.27 -4.53
C VAL A 383 4.97 -20.15 -4.52
N THR A 384 5.16 -19.51 -5.66
CA THR A 384 6.14 -18.42 -5.83
C THR A 384 5.44 -17.08 -5.90
N SER A 385 5.79 -16.18 -4.99
CA SER A 385 5.38 -14.77 -4.97
C SER A 385 6.56 -13.90 -5.36
N VAL A 386 6.42 -13.07 -6.40
CA VAL A 386 7.47 -12.16 -6.82
C VAL A 386 7.25 -10.76 -6.26
N ILE A 387 8.29 -10.16 -5.70
CA ILE A 387 8.31 -8.77 -5.26
C ILE A 387 8.83 -7.93 -6.42
N LEU A 388 7.98 -7.06 -6.97
CA LEU A 388 8.33 -6.20 -8.09
C LEU A 388 9.04 -4.94 -7.61
N LEU A 389 10.30 -4.79 -7.95
CA LEU A 389 11.14 -3.67 -7.53
C LEU A 389 11.61 -2.85 -8.75
N PHE A 390 11.62 -1.53 -8.60
CA PHE A 390 12.06 -0.59 -9.62
C PHE A 390 13.24 0.23 -9.11
N VAL A 391 14.45 -0.07 -9.55
CA VAL A 391 15.64 0.69 -9.14
C VAL A 391 15.61 2.09 -9.77
N PRO A 392 16.12 3.12 -9.05
CA PRO A 392 16.12 4.49 -9.56
C PRO A 392 17.10 4.72 -10.73
N THR A 393 18.09 3.85 -10.87
CA THR A 393 19.12 3.94 -11.93
C THR A 393 19.17 2.64 -12.75
N PRO A 394 18.12 2.33 -13.54
CA PRO A 394 18.10 1.13 -14.35
C PRO A 394 19.13 1.23 -15.49
N VAL A 395 19.56 0.06 -15.98
CA VAL A 395 20.55 -0.04 -17.08
C VAL A 395 20.10 0.71 -18.33
N SER A 396 18.80 0.66 -18.65
CA SER A 396 18.26 1.26 -19.89
C SER A 396 16.92 1.96 -19.72
N ALA A 397 15.93 1.35 -19.11
CA ALA A 397 14.54 1.80 -19.10
C ALA A 397 14.29 2.95 -18.07
N LYS A 398 14.98 4.08 -18.21
CA LYS A 398 14.89 5.23 -17.29
C LYS A 398 13.47 5.79 -17.18
N GLU A 399 12.68 5.67 -18.24
CA GLU A 399 11.29 6.12 -18.29
C GLU A 399 10.35 5.33 -17.36
N THR A 400 10.83 4.24 -16.76
CA THR A 400 10.07 3.47 -15.74
C THR A 400 10.21 4.03 -14.33
N VAL A 401 11.15 4.93 -14.10
CA VAL A 401 11.37 5.62 -12.81
C VAL A 401 10.36 6.76 -12.70
N HIS A 402 9.70 6.88 -11.56
CA HIS A 402 8.76 7.98 -11.34
C HIS A 402 9.45 9.34 -11.43
N PRO A 403 8.89 10.33 -12.13
CA PRO A 403 9.57 11.63 -12.34
C PRO A 403 9.83 12.39 -11.04
N GLU A 404 9.01 12.18 -10.02
CA GLU A 404 9.16 12.80 -8.69
C GLU A 404 9.96 11.93 -7.69
N PHE A 405 10.68 10.91 -8.17
CA PHE A 405 11.57 10.15 -7.30
C PHE A 405 12.58 11.09 -6.61
N SER A 406 12.62 11.06 -5.28
CA SER A 406 13.43 11.98 -4.47
C SER A 406 14.50 11.30 -3.60
N GLY A 407 14.60 9.97 -3.66
CA GLY A 407 15.54 9.19 -2.84
C GLY A 407 15.01 7.80 -2.48
N GLY A 408 15.63 7.15 -1.48
CA GLY A 408 15.26 5.79 -1.09
C GLY A 408 15.85 4.70 -2.00
N TYR A 409 15.43 3.46 -1.76
CA TYR A 409 16.00 2.30 -2.46
C TYR A 409 15.32 2.00 -3.80
N TYR A 410 14.01 2.15 -3.86
CA TYR A 410 13.22 1.82 -5.05
C TYR A 410 12.23 2.94 -5.39
N SER A 411 11.92 3.07 -6.67
CA SER A 411 10.95 4.02 -7.21
C SER A 411 9.57 3.40 -7.33
N MET A 412 8.51 4.18 -7.13
CA MET A 412 7.21 3.89 -7.73
C MET A 412 7.39 3.78 -9.25
N PRO A 413 6.79 2.78 -9.95
CA PRO A 413 6.87 2.74 -11.40
C PRO A 413 6.20 3.97 -12.02
N ASN A 414 6.82 4.48 -13.08
CA ASN A 414 6.30 5.63 -13.80
C ASN A 414 5.09 5.26 -14.66
N MET A 415 3.92 5.66 -14.24
CA MET A 415 2.69 5.57 -15.01
C MET A 415 2.12 6.97 -15.32
N THR A 416 2.97 8.02 -15.32
CA THR A 416 2.57 9.38 -15.70
C THR A 416 2.76 9.66 -17.20
N THR A 417 3.32 8.71 -17.94
CA THR A 417 3.54 8.82 -19.38
C THR A 417 3.14 7.53 -20.12
N ALA A 418 2.72 7.66 -21.36
CA ALA A 418 2.44 6.50 -22.23
C ALA A 418 3.63 5.55 -22.32
N LYS A 419 4.86 6.08 -22.47
CA LYS A 419 6.07 5.29 -22.61
C LYS A 419 6.41 4.52 -21.34
N GLY A 420 6.36 5.17 -20.16
CA GLY A 420 6.59 4.53 -18.87
C GLY A 420 5.59 3.40 -18.63
N THR A 421 4.30 3.68 -18.85
CA THR A 421 3.21 2.70 -18.72
C THR A 421 3.41 1.49 -19.64
N VAL A 422 3.75 1.70 -20.92
CA VAL A 422 3.93 0.61 -21.88
C VAL A 422 5.17 -0.22 -21.56
N LEU A 423 6.26 0.39 -21.11
CA LEU A 423 7.46 -0.35 -20.67
C LEU A 423 7.13 -1.24 -19.46
N TYR A 424 6.44 -0.70 -18.47
CA TYR A 424 6.01 -1.47 -17.31
C TYR A 424 5.08 -2.63 -17.73
N ALA A 425 4.08 -2.35 -18.54
CA ALA A 425 3.16 -3.35 -19.07
C ALA A 425 3.88 -4.46 -19.86
N ALA A 426 4.90 -4.12 -20.66
CA ALA A 426 5.70 -5.08 -21.41
C ALA A 426 6.53 -6.00 -20.50
N ILE A 427 7.06 -5.47 -19.38
CA ILE A 427 7.74 -6.29 -18.37
C ILE A 427 6.79 -7.33 -17.81
N ILE A 428 5.60 -6.91 -17.39
CA ILE A 428 4.60 -7.81 -16.79
C ILE A 428 4.11 -8.85 -17.81
N ASP A 429 3.84 -8.43 -19.04
CA ASP A 429 3.41 -9.36 -20.10
C ASP A 429 4.49 -10.42 -20.40
N PHE A 430 5.75 -10.02 -20.46
CA PHE A 430 6.86 -10.95 -20.66
C PHE A 430 6.99 -11.96 -19.51
N LEU A 431 7.00 -11.47 -18.27
CA LEU A 431 7.18 -12.32 -17.09
C LEU A 431 5.97 -13.25 -16.89
N ALA A 432 4.73 -12.73 -16.99
CA ALA A 432 3.52 -13.52 -16.82
C ALA A 432 3.40 -14.61 -17.91
N LYS A 433 3.70 -14.27 -19.15
CA LYS A 433 3.72 -15.23 -20.27
C LYS A 433 4.78 -16.31 -20.06
N ARG A 434 5.99 -15.93 -19.64
CA ARG A 434 7.10 -16.87 -19.46
C ARG A 434 6.88 -17.81 -18.29
N TYR A 435 6.41 -17.26 -17.15
CA TYR A 435 6.26 -18.00 -15.92
C TYR A 435 4.80 -18.38 -15.63
N SER A 436 4.15 -19.01 -16.62
CA SER A 436 2.76 -19.47 -16.54
C SER A 436 2.61 -21.00 -16.44
N GLY A 437 3.71 -21.76 -16.30
CA GLY A 437 3.61 -23.22 -16.25
C GLY A 437 4.93 -23.98 -16.23
N SER A 438 4.91 -25.22 -16.66
CA SER A 438 5.99 -26.19 -16.47
C SER A 438 7.31 -25.87 -17.21
N THR A 439 7.27 -25.15 -18.32
CA THR A 439 8.46 -24.89 -19.15
C THR A 439 9.51 -24.06 -18.42
N TYR A 440 9.10 -22.98 -17.78
CA TYR A 440 9.97 -22.03 -17.08
C TYR A 440 9.61 -21.87 -15.61
N GLY A 441 8.60 -22.57 -15.10
CA GLY A 441 8.06 -22.39 -13.76
C GLY A 441 6.89 -21.40 -13.75
N ARG A 442 6.45 -20.98 -12.57
CA ARG A 442 5.24 -20.18 -12.40
C ARG A 442 5.43 -19.07 -11.37
N ILE A 443 4.92 -17.89 -11.69
CA ILE A 443 4.63 -16.82 -10.76
C ILE A 443 3.17 -16.97 -10.34
N ASN A 444 2.91 -17.27 -9.07
CA ASN A 444 1.57 -17.44 -8.54
C ASN A 444 0.97 -16.11 -8.05
N ASN A 445 1.79 -15.30 -7.37
CA ASN A 445 1.38 -14.02 -6.81
C ASN A 445 2.39 -12.93 -7.16
N TRP A 446 1.89 -11.70 -7.24
CA TRP A 446 2.67 -10.49 -7.51
C TRP A 446 2.59 -9.57 -6.31
N ILE A 447 3.67 -9.42 -5.57
CA ILE A 447 3.76 -8.48 -4.46
C ILE A 447 4.07 -7.10 -5.05
N MET A 448 3.13 -6.18 -4.81
CA MET A 448 3.13 -4.87 -5.42
C MET A 448 4.00 -3.92 -4.62
N HIS A 449 5.24 -3.95 -5.03
CA HIS A 449 6.43 -3.28 -4.58
C HIS A 449 6.85 -3.74 -3.18
N ASN A 450 7.52 -2.90 -2.42
CA ASN A 450 7.94 -3.20 -1.06
C ASN A 450 7.47 -2.09 -0.12
N GLU A 451 6.84 -2.49 0.99
CA GLU A 451 6.51 -1.63 2.13
C GLU A 451 6.03 -0.23 1.73
N VAL A 452 4.92 -0.18 1.00
CA VAL A 452 4.43 1.06 0.36
C VAL A 452 3.94 2.11 1.36
N ASP A 453 3.64 1.70 2.59
CA ASP A 453 3.38 2.60 3.72
C ASP A 453 4.67 3.31 4.21
N TYR A 454 5.85 2.78 3.87
CA TYR A 454 7.16 3.40 4.03
C TYR A 454 7.66 3.92 2.68
N GLY A 455 6.81 4.73 2.03
CA GLY A 455 6.92 5.11 0.61
C GLY A 455 8.23 5.79 0.23
N LEU A 456 8.72 6.76 1.02
CA LEU A 456 9.97 7.47 0.70
C LEU A 456 11.20 6.57 0.72
N THR A 457 11.17 5.46 1.43
CA THR A 457 12.29 4.51 1.51
C THR A 457 12.19 3.42 0.45
N TRP A 458 11.01 2.78 0.32
CA TRP A 458 10.88 1.53 -0.41
C TRP A 458 10.09 1.61 -1.72
N THR A 459 9.24 2.63 -1.91
CA THR A 459 8.45 2.79 -3.14
C THR A 459 8.22 4.28 -3.40
N ASN A 460 9.30 4.98 -3.74
CA ASN A 460 9.39 6.43 -3.70
C ASN A 460 8.86 7.09 -4.98
N MET A 461 7.94 8.04 -4.79
CA MET A 461 7.51 9.02 -5.79
C MET A 461 7.56 10.46 -5.24
N GLY A 462 8.48 10.72 -4.31
CA GLY A 462 8.54 11.95 -3.53
C GLY A 462 7.51 11.96 -2.39
N GLN A 463 7.55 13.00 -1.58
CA GLN A 463 6.53 13.20 -0.54
C GLN A 463 5.20 13.55 -1.19
N GLN A 464 4.16 12.79 -0.86
CA GLN A 464 2.83 12.92 -1.45
C GLN A 464 1.74 12.96 -0.38
N PRO A 465 0.62 13.65 -0.62
CA PRO A 465 -0.62 13.38 0.07
C PRO A 465 -1.09 11.93 -0.22
N MET A 466 -1.68 11.26 0.78
CA MET A 466 -2.08 9.85 0.65
C MET A 466 -3.00 9.57 -0.55
N PRO A 467 -4.06 10.36 -0.83
CA PRO A 467 -4.94 10.06 -1.98
C PRO A 467 -4.19 10.02 -3.31
N ARG A 468 -3.25 10.94 -3.55
CA ARG A 468 -2.42 10.96 -4.76
C ARG A 468 -1.47 9.76 -4.83
N TYR A 469 -0.85 9.39 -3.71
CA TYR A 469 0.01 8.21 -3.63
C TYR A 469 -0.78 6.94 -3.92
N MET A 470 -1.99 6.82 -3.35
CA MET A 470 -2.85 5.66 -3.52
C MET A 470 -3.41 5.54 -4.93
N ASP A 471 -3.72 6.65 -5.63
CA ASP A 471 -4.10 6.61 -7.04
C ASP A 471 -3.00 5.96 -7.89
N ALA A 472 -1.75 6.40 -7.74
CA ALA A 472 -0.61 5.82 -8.43
C ALA A 472 -0.40 4.34 -8.06
N TYR A 473 -0.51 4.01 -6.77
CA TYR A 473 -0.31 2.64 -6.29
C TYR A 473 -1.37 1.67 -6.82
N VAL A 474 -2.65 2.05 -6.76
CA VAL A 474 -3.75 1.21 -7.26
C VAL A 474 -3.69 1.06 -8.78
N LYS A 475 -3.31 2.10 -9.52
CA LYS A 475 -3.03 2.01 -10.97
C LYS A 475 -1.98 0.92 -11.26
N SER A 476 -0.90 0.87 -10.47
CA SER A 476 0.12 -0.17 -10.58
C SER A 476 -0.44 -1.58 -10.33
N MET A 477 -1.22 -1.75 -9.27
CA MET A 477 -1.87 -3.03 -8.96
C MET A 477 -2.79 -3.49 -10.10
N ARG A 478 -3.58 -2.59 -10.67
CA ARG A 478 -4.50 -2.87 -11.78
C ARG A 478 -3.78 -3.25 -13.06
N LEU A 479 -2.68 -2.57 -13.40
CA LEU A 479 -1.85 -2.91 -14.55
C LEU A 479 -1.38 -4.36 -14.46
N VAL A 480 -0.76 -4.72 -13.34
CA VAL A 480 -0.23 -6.07 -13.13
C VAL A 480 -1.36 -7.10 -13.15
N TYR A 481 -2.44 -6.86 -12.41
CA TYR A 481 -3.57 -7.78 -12.36
C TYR A 481 -4.19 -8.04 -13.74
N ASN A 482 -4.48 -6.98 -14.51
CA ASN A 482 -5.14 -7.11 -15.81
C ASN A 482 -4.26 -7.84 -16.83
N ILE A 483 -2.96 -7.64 -16.79
CA ILE A 483 -2.03 -8.31 -17.72
C ILE A 483 -1.76 -9.75 -17.26
N ALA A 484 -1.45 -9.97 -16.00
CA ALA A 484 -1.04 -11.29 -15.50
C ALA A 484 -2.17 -12.32 -15.58
N ARG A 485 -3.41 -11.94 -15.28
CA ARG A 485 -4.56 -12.86 -15.33
C ARG A 485 -4.91 -13.38 -16.73
N GLN A 486 -4.38 -12.79 -17.79
CA GLN A 486 -4.48 -13.38 -19.14
C GLN A 486 -3.72 -14.71 -19.24
N TYR A 487 -2.65 -14.85 -18.46
CA TYR A 487 -1.77 -16.03 -18.47
C TYR A 487 -2.02 -16.97 -17.28
N ASP A 488 -2.56 -16.44 -16.21
CA ASP A 488 -2.95 -17.20 -15.03
C ASP A 488 -4.22 -16.62 -14.37
N PRO A 489 -5.40 -17.20 -14.59
CA PRO A 489 -6.65 -16.73 -14.00
C PRO A 489 -6.68 -16.88 -12.46
N ASN A 490 -5.75 -17.65 -11.86
CA ASN A 490 -5.67 -17.85 -10.43
C ASN A 490 -4.68 -16.89 -9.75
N THR A 491 -4.05 -16.00 -10.52
CA THR A 491 -3.06 -15.06 -10.00
C THR A 491 -3.70 -14.01 -9.10
N SER A 492 -2.96 -13.57 -8.08
CA SER A 492 -3.34 -12.43 -7.24
C SER A 492 -2.23 -11.36 -7.22
N VAL A 493 -2.63 -10.13 -6.98
CA VAL A 493 -1.73 -9.02 -6.65
C VAL A 493 -1.84 -8.74 -5.17
N LEU A 494 -0.71 -8.66 -4.47
CA LEU A 494 -0.66 -8.50 -3.03
C LEU A 494 -0.09 -7.13 -2.69
N ALA A 495 -0.82 -6.35 -1.91
CA ALA A 495 -0.36 -5.06 -1.42
C ALA A 495 0.64 -5.26 -0.27
N SER A 496 1.80 -4.62 -0.35
CA SER A 496 2.93 -4.81 0.57
C SER A 496 2.98 -3.73 1.64
N PHE A 497 2.95 -4.13 2.92
CA PHE A 497 2.89 -3.22 4.06
C PHE A 497 3.76 -3.67 5.23
N THR A 498 4.25 -2.68 6.01
CA THR A 498 4.92 -2.91 7.28
C THR A 498 3.94 -3.24 8.41
N HIS A 499 4.47 -3.39 9.62
CA HIS A 499 3.70 -3.58 10.85
C HIS A 499 3.00 -2.30 11.36
N SER A 500 3.11 -1.16 10.69
CA SER A 500 2.52 0.13 11.08
C SER A 500 1.04 0.15 10.79
N TRP A 501 0.21 -0.27 11.77
CA TRP A 501 -1.21 -0.55 11.52
C TRP A 501 -2.07 0.71 11.47
N THR A 502 -2.13 1.49 12.58
CA THR A 502 -2.81 2.81 12.60
C THR A 502 -1.85 3.96 12.89
N GLN A 503 -0.61 3.65 13.21
CA GLN A 503 0.49 4.60 13.33
C GLN A 503 1.16 4.74 11.97
N ASP A 504 1.40 5.96 11.52
CA ASP A 504 2.18 6.18 10.29
C ASP A 504 3.60 5.60 10.44
N SER A 505 4.10 5.01 9.37
CA SER A 505 5.39 4.31 9.34
C SER A 505 6.58 5.24 9.49
N ASN A 506 6.40 6.52 9.20
CA ASN A 506 7.42 7.56 9.34
C ASN A 506 6.95 8.62 10.35
N GLU A 507 7.73 8.80 11.44
CA GLU A 507 7.44 9.81 12.47
C GLU A 507 7.57 11.25 11.98
N ASP A 508 8.24 11.48 10.83
CA ASP A 508 8.41 12.80 10.22
C ASP A 508 7.21 13.25 9.36
N GLY A 509 6.11 12.49 9.37
CA GLY A 509 4.87 12.83 8.67
C GLY A 509 4.91 12.58 7.15
N ALA A 510 5.90 11.84 6.66
CA ALA A 510 6.05 11.50 5.25
C ALA A 510 5.64 10.04 4.90
N GLY A 511 5.34 9.24 5.91
CA GLY A 511 4.86 7.85 5.76
C GLY A 511 3.35 7.76 5.96
N TYR A 512 2.85 6.56 5.74
CA TYR A 512 1.43 6.26 5.86
C TYR A 512 1.23 5.10 6.82
N ASN A 513 -0.02 4.77 7.15
CA ASN A 513 -0.34 3.57 7.90
C ASN A 513 -1.11 2.55 7.07
N THR A 514 -0.86 1.29 7.35
CA THR A 514 -1.40 0.15 6.60
C THR A 514 -2.93 0.17 6.54
N LYS A 515 -3.61 0.39 7.67
CA LYS A 515 -5.07 0.30 7.75
C LYS A 515 -5.75 1.30 6.83
N ARG A 516 -5.31 2.56 6.84
CA ARG A 516 -5.86 3.61 5.96
C ARG A 516 -5.60 3.30 4.49
N MET A 517 -4.39 2.83 4.14
CA MET A 517 -4.09 2.46 2.75
C MET A 517 -4.95 1.29 2.27
N LEU A 518 -5.21 0.29 3.11
CA LEU A 518 -6.11 -0.82 2.80
C LEU A 518 -7.57 -0.34 2.59
N GLU A 519 -8.03 0.61 3.40
CA GLU A 519 -9.34 1.25 3.22
C GLU A 519 -9.42 1.98 1.88
N GLN A 520 -8.37 2.68 1.45
CA GLN A 520 -8.31 3.32 0.14
C GLN A 520 -8.32 2.30 -1.01
N ILE A 521 -7.58 1.19 -0.92
CA ILE A 521 -7.65 0.12 -1.94
C ILE A 521 -9.08 -0.43 -2.04
N ASN A 522 -9.77 -0.65 -0.92
CA ASN A 522 -11.16 -1.08 -0.91
C ASN A 522 -12.08 -0.06 -1.59
N ARG A 523 -11.88 1.24 -1.36
CA ARG A 523 -12.67 2.31 -2.00
C ARG A 523 -12.50 2.31 -3.52
N TYR A 524 -11.25 2.26 -4.02
CA TYR A 524 -10.97 2.12 -5.45
C TYR A 524 -11.57 0.85 -6.04
N SER A 525 -11.48 -0.27 -5.31
CA SER A 525 -12.06 -1.54 -5.75
C SER A 525 -13.58 -1.44 -5.94
N ARG A 526 -14.27 -0.78 -5.02
CA ARG A 526 -15.73 -0.57 -5.11
C ARG A 526 -16.11 0.39 -6.22
N ALA A 527 -15.37 1.48 -6.38
CA ALA A 527 -15.63 2.51 -7.37
C ALA A 527 -15.37 2.02 -8.81
N GLU A 528 -14.20 1.42 -9.05
CA GLU A 528 -13.71 1.12 -10.40
C GLU A 528 -13.86 -0.36 -10.82
N GLY A 529 -14.65 -1.13 -10.08
CA GLY A 529 -14.82 -2.57 -10.23
C GLY A 529 -13.81 -3.35 -9.39
N ASP A 530 -14.31 -4.30 -8.57
CA ASP A 530 -13.45 -5.07 -7.67
C ASP A 530 -12.51 -6.01 -8.45
N PHE A 531 -11.35 -6.30 -7.87
CA PHE A 531 -10.36 -7.20 -8.43
C PHE A 531 -9.75 -8.07 -7.31
N PHE A 532 -9.18 -9.21 -7.66
CA PHE A 532 -8.66 -10.15 -6.68
C PHE A 532 -7.28 -9.72 -6.20
N TRP A 533 -7.25 -8.85 -5.20
CA TRP A 533 -6.05 -8.44 -4.49
C TRP A 533 -6.01 -9.00 -3.07
N GLY A 534 -4.83 -9.02 -2.46
CA GLY A 534 -4.61 -9.48 -1.11
C GLY A 534 -3.48 -8.70 -0.42
N LEU A 535 -2.99 -9.22 0.69
CA LEU A 535 -1.97 -8.60 1.53
C LEU A 535 -0.67 -9.40 1.51
N ALA A 536 0.44 -8.69 1.34
CA ALA A 536 1.80 -9.11 1.62
C ALA A 536 2.26 -8.28 2.83
N TYR A 537 2.08 -8.82 4.03
CA TYR A 537 2.20 -8.09 5.28
C TYR A 537 3.49 -8.46 6.00
N HIS A 538 4.20 -7.47 6.57
CA HIS A 538 5.48 -7.65 7.24
C HIS A 538 5.36 -7.38 8.76
N PRO A 539 4.94 -8.37 9.57
CA PRO A 539 4.66 -8.20 11.00
C PRO A 539 5.93 -8.25 11.86
N TYR A 540 6.98 -7.60 11.44
CA TYR A 540 8.19 -7.53 12.24
C TYR A 540 7.94 -6.99 13.66
N PRO A 541 8.79 -7.32 14.65
CA PRO A 541 8.80 -6.63 15.94
C PRO A 541 8.92 -5.11 15.78
N GLN A 542 8.34 -4.33 16.70
CA GLN A 542 8.48 -2.86 16.70
C GLN A 542 9.95 -2.41 16.71
N ASP A 543 10.81 -3.17 17.36
CA ASP A 543 12.25 -2.96 17.38
C ASP A 543 12.95 -4.26 17.00
N LEU A 544 13.44 -4.33 15.77
CA LEU A 544 14.13 -5.50 15.24
C LEU A 544 15.42 -5.88 16.00
N THR A 545 16.00 -4.96 16.75
CA THR A 545 17.17 -5.25 17.58
C THR A 545 16.83 -6.05 18.83
N LYS A 546 15.53 -6.16 19.18
CA LYS A 546 15.03 -6.82 20.40
C LYS A 546 14.22 -8.07 20.08
N PRO A 547 14.82 -9.27 20.13
CA PRO A 547 14.13 -10.51 19.77
C PRO A 547 12.92 -10.84 20.66
N ALA A 548 12.90 -10.40 21.91
CA ALA A 548 11.81 -10.67 22.86
C ALA A 548 10.61 -9.72 22.68
N PHE A 549 10.07 -9.64 21.48
CA PHE A 549 8.97 -8.73 21.11
C PHE A 549 7.71 -8.92 21.96
N TRP A 550 7.45 -10.11 22.49
CA TRP A 550 6.30 -10.36 23.40
C TRP A 550 6.35 -9.52 24.68
N LYS A 551 7.54 -9.04 25.05
CA LYS A 551 7.76 -8.10 26.17
C LYS A 551 7.94 -6.66 25.68
N ASN A 552 8.58 -6.48 24.54
CA ASN A 552 9.06 -5.18 24.06
C ASN A 552 8.05 -4.43 23.19
N ASP A 553 7.16 -5.13 22.49
CA ASP A 553 6.14 -4.51 21.63
C ASP A 553 4.98 -3.96 22.47
N THR A 554 5.27 -2.91 23.23
CA THR A 554 4.34 -2.35 24.23
C THR A 554 3.17 -1.62 23.58
N ARG A 555 3.33 -1.11 22.37
CA ARG A 555 2.31 -0.40 21.61
C ARG A 555 1.45 -1.31 20.72
N SER A 556 1.78 -2.61 20.62
CA SER A 556 0.95 -3.61 19.94
C SER A 556 -0.14 -4.10 20.87
N THR A 557 -1.38 -3.66 20.60
CA THR A 557 -2.59 -4.02 21.35
C THR A 557 -3.43 -5.02 20.54
N TYR A 558 -4.40 -5.67 21.21
CA TYR A 558 -5.31 -6.61 20.53
C TYR A 558 -6.61 -5.92 20.05
N LYS A 559 -6.55 -4.64 19.71
CA LYS A 559 -7.69 -3.86 19.21
C LYS A 559 -7.47 -3.48 17.74
N MET A 560 -8.56 -3.22 17.02
CA MET A 560 -8.50 -2.80 15.61
C MET A 560 -7.85 -1.42 15.44
N ASP A 561 -7.81 -0.61 16.47
CA ASP A 561 -7.10 0.68 16.51
C ASP A 561 -5.66 0.58 17.07
N SER A 562 -5.09 -0.64 17.12
CA SER A 562 -3.70 -0.85 17.53
C SER A 562 -2.73 0.01 16.71
N PRO A 563 -1.78 0.72 17.31
CA PRO A 563 -0.75 1.44 16.56
C PRO A 563 0.07 0.52 15.65
N TYR A 564 0.43 -0.67 16.14
CA TYR A 564 1.21 -1.66 15.40
C TYR A 564 0.55 -3.03 15.43
N CYS A 565 0.69 -3.77 14.31
CA CYS A 565 0.30 -5.18 14.25
C CYS A 565 1.54 -6.01 13.92
N THR A 566 2.14 -6.60 14.97
CA THR A 566 3.37 -7.40 14.92
C THR A 566 3.07 -8.87 15.20
N PHE A 567 4.07 -9.73 15.31
CA PHE A 567 3.89 -11.11 15.77
C PHE A 567 3.13 -11.23 17.09
N LYS A 568 3.19 -10.18 17.92
CA LYS A 568 2.49 -10.18 19.21
C LYS A 568 0.98 -10.22 19.07
N ASN A 569 0.42 -9.52 18.09
CA ASN A 569 -1.02 -9.29 17.91
C ASN A 569 -1.52 -9.52 16.48
N LEU A 570 -1.03 -10.57 15.82
CA LEU A 570 -1.46 -10.98 14.45
C LEU A 570 -2.99 -11.15 14.31
N GLU A 571 -3.68 -11.33 15.44
CA GLU A 571 -5.13 -11.38 15.51
C GLU A 571 -5.78 -10.13 14.89
N VAL A 572 -5.14 -8.97 14.94
CA VAL A 572 -5.66 -7.71 14.39
C VAL A 572 -5.80 -7.79 12.87
N VAL A 573 -4.72 -8.10 12.16
CA VAL A 573 -4.75 -8.23 10.69
C VAL A 573 -5.59 -9.45 10.27
N ASN A 574 -5.58 -10.52 11.06
CA ASN A 574 -6.44 -11.68 10.85
C ASN A 574 -7.93 -11.30 10.91
N ALA A 575 -8.34 -10.51 11.92
CA ALA A 575 -9.72 -10.05 12.04
C ALA A 575 -10.11 -9.14 10.87
N TRP A 576 -9.21 -8.23 10.44
CA TRP A 576 -9.46 -7.35 9.32
C TRP A 576 -9.72 -8.12 8.02
N VAL A 577 -8.90 -9.13 7.70
CA VAL A 577 -9.06 -9.90 6.44
C VAL A 577 -10.28 -10.83 6.47
N LEU A 578 -10.73 -11.22 7.65
CA LEU A 578 -11.94 -12.05 7.82
C LEU A 578 -13.23 -11.25 7.82
N ASP A 579 -13.15 -9.93 8.00
CA ASP A 579 -14.30 -9.04 7.97
C ASP A 579 -15.02 -9.14 6.61
N PRO A 580 -16.34 -9.39 6.59
CA PRO A 580 -17.12 -9.45 5.36
C PRO A 580 -16.98 -8.22 4.46
N GLU A 581 -16.81 -7.03 5.04
CA GLU A 581 -16.66 -5.79 4.29
C GLU A 581 -15.35 -5.73 3.49
N ASN A 582 -14.32 -6.47 3.89
CA ASN A 582 -13.03 -6.50 3.21
C ASN A 582 -12.89 -7.62 2.16
N ARG A 583 -13.95 -8.39 1.91
CA ARG A 583 -13.92 -9.52 0.99
C ARG A 583 -14.01 -9.08 -0.47
N TYR A 584 -13.34 -9.84 -1.33
CA TYR A 584 -13.49 -9.72 -2.76
C TYR A 584 -14.91 -10.06 -3.18
N MET A 585 -15.56 -9.18 -3.94
CA MET A 585 -16.97 -9.28 -4.36
C MET A 585 -17.91 -9.59 -3.19
N GLY A 586 -17.58 -9.14 -1.97
CA GLY A 586 -18.36 -9.32 -0.76
C GLY A 586 -18.39 -10.76 -0.19
N THR A 587 -17.78 -11.73 -0.84
CA THR A 587 -17.90 -13.14 -0.49
C THR A 587 -16.58 -13.87 -0.26
N VAL A 588 -15.56 -13.62 -1.08
CA VAL A 588 -14.30 -14.37 -1.06
C VAL A 588 -13.28 -13.66 -0.17
N LYS A 589 -12.73 -14.38 0.82
CA LYS A 589 -11.63 -13.88 1.64
C LYS A 589 -10.43 -13.50 0.78
N ARG A 590 -9.86 -12.32 0.99
CA ARG A 590 -8.62 -11.91 0.31
C ARG A 590 -7.42 -12.68 0.85
N PRO A 591 -6.44 -13.03 0.01
CA PRO A 591 -5.20 -13.67 0.48
C PRO A 591 -4.45 -12.77 1.47
N LEU A 592 -3.91 -13.39 2.54
CA LEU A 592 -3.01 -12.75 3.49
C LEU A 592 -1.76 -13.59 3.66
N HIS A 593 -0.66 -13.12 3.11
CA HIS A 593 0.66 -13.69 3.28
C HIS A 593 1.51 -12.79 4.18
N LEU A 594 2.12 -13.36 5.21
CA LEU A 594 3.17 -12.69 5.97
C LEU A 594 4.48 -12.85 5.17
N SER A 595 4.65 -11.99 4.17
CA SER A 595 5.59 -12.20 3.06
C SER A 595 7.05 -11.89 3.40
N GLU A 596 7.28 -11.14 4.46
CA GLU A 596 8.60 -10.83 4.99
C GLU A 596 8.51 -10.64 6.49
N ASN A 597 9.27 -11.44 7.24
CA ASN A 597 9.20 -11.44 8.69
C ASN A 597 10.31 -12.30 9.31
N GLY A 598 10.61 -12.04 10.57
CA GLY A 598 11.57 -12.81 11.34
C GLY A 598 11.90 -12.15 12.66
N THR A 599 12.65 -12.83 13.48
CA THR A 599 13.21 -12.31 14.74
C THR A 599 14.72 -12.30 14.67
N ASN A 600 15.34 -11.26 15.19
CA ASN A 600 16.78 -11.08 15.18
C ASN A 600 17.48 -11.92 16.25
N SER A 601 18.74 -12.25 16.03
CA SER A 601 19.69 -12.71 17.05
C SER A 601 20.83 -11.69 17.09
N PRO A 602 20.83 -10.70 17.99
CA PRO A 602 21.83 -9.62 18.02
C PRO A 602 23.26 -10.09 18.08
N ASP A 603 23.48 -11.27 18.65
CA ASP A 603 24.73 -12.02 18.63
C ASP A 603 24.43 -13.54 18.60
N TYR A 604 25.46 -14.37 18.48
CA TYR A 604 25.31 -15.82 18.43
C TYR A 604 25.46 -16.50 19.81
N SER A 605 25.26 -15.76 20.90
CA SER A 605 25.16 -16.38 22.22
C SER A 605 23.95 -17.32 22.31
N THR A 606 24.04 -18.35 23.08
CA THR A 606 22.94 -19.30 23.32
C THR A 606 21.65 -18.59 23.76
N THR A 607 21.77 -17.52 24.54
CA THR A 607 20.62 -16.75 25.01
C THR A 607 19.90 -16.08 23.84
N GLN A 608 20.63 -15.38 22.95
CA GLN A 608 20.03 -14.64 21.84
C GLN A 608 19.46 -15.59 20.77
N LEU A 609 20.19 -16.65 20.45
CA LEU A 609 19.70 -17.70 19.56
C LEU A 609 18.40 -18.36 20.06
N ASN A 610 18.30 -18.60 21.39
CA ASN A 610 17.08 -19.15 21.99
C ASN A 610 15.93 -18.13 21.99
N LEU A 611 16.19 -16.84 22.17
CA LEU A 611 15.17 -15.80 22.04
C LEU A 611 14.64 -15.72 20.60
N GLN A 612 15.54 -15.79 19.61
CA GLN A 612 15.14 -15.85 18.20
C GLN A 612 14.23 -17.05 17.93
N ALA A 613 14.62 -18.23 18.36
CA ALA A 613 13.85 -19.46 18.20
C ALA A 613 12.51 -19.43 18.93
N ALA A 614 12.47 -18.88 20.15
CA ALA A 614 11.22 -18.70 20.91
C ALA A 614 10.24 -17.75 20.19
N GLY A 615 10.76 -16.67 19.57
CA GLY A 615 9.99 -15.78 18.75
C GLY A 615 9.37 -16.48 17.52
N ALA A 616 10.11 -17.38 16.89
CA ALA A 616 9.59 -18.18 15.79
C ALA A 616 8.48 -19.16 16.24
N CYS A 617 8.64 -19.81 17.41
CA CYS A 617 7.59 -20.64 18.00
C CYS A 617 6.29 -19.83 18.24
N TRP A 618 6.40 -18.63 18.83
CA TRP A 618 5.26 -17.74 19.06
C TRP A 618 4.56 -17.40 17.74
N ALA A 619 5.32 -16.91 16.75
CA ALA A 619 4.78 -16.50 15.46
C ALA A 619 4.07 -17.66 14.75
N TRP A 620 4.73 -18.85 14.71
CA TRP A 620 4.13 -20.03 14.06
C TRP A 620 2.87 -20.51 14.75
N LYS A 621 2.84 -20.62 16.08
CA LYS A 621 1.63 -21.03 16.82
C LYS A 621 0.44 -20.13 16.52
N LYS A 622 0.68 -18.80 16.34
CA LYS A 622 -0.38 -17.89 15.90
C LYS A 622 -0.79 -18.14 14.46
N VAL A 623 0.15 -18.23 13.53
CA VAL A 623 -0.12 -18.46 12.10
C VAL A 623 -0.87 -19.78 11.89
N ALA A 624 -0.48 -20.84 12.59
CA ALA A 624 -1.15 -22.13 12.48
C ALA A 624 -2.62 -22.08 12.90
N ARG A 625 -2.97 -21.25 13.89
CA ARG A 625 -4.32 -21.17 14.46
C ARG A 625 -5.21 -20.08 13.83
N LEU A 626 -4.62 -19.03 13.28
CA LEU A 626 -5.35 -17.90 12.69
C LEU A 626 -5.74 -18.23 11.24
N GLU A 627 -7.03 -18.38 10.99
CA GLU A 627 -7.58 -18.85 9.70
C GLU A 627 -7.44 -17.82 8.57
N GLY A 628 -7.37 -16.54 8.91
CA GLY A 628 -7.20 -15.46 7.94
C GLY A 628 -5.82 -15.46 7.27
N ILE A 629 -4.79 -16.02 7.92
CA ILE A 629 -3.41 -16.05 7.43
C ILE A 629 -3.19 -17.30 6.56
N ASP A 630 -2.81 -17.10 5.31
CA ASP A 630 -2.60 -18.18 4.33
C ASP A 630 -1.17 -18.71 4.34
N GLY A 631 -0.17 -17.85 4.60
CA GLY A 631 1.23 -18.25 4.61
C GLY A 631 2.13 -17.29 5.36
N MET A 632 3.32 -17.78 5.74
CA MET A 632 4.35 -17.01 6.43
C MET A 632 5.71 -17.34 5.83
N GLN A 633 6.35 -16.36 5.19
CA GLN A 633 7.66 -16.50 4.59
C GLN A 633 8.72 -15.93 5.52
N TRP A 634 9.45 -16.82 6.22
CA TRP A 634 10.53 -16.39 7.09
C TRP A 634 11.66 -15.73 6.29
N HIS A 635 12.02 -14.54 6.63
CA HIS A 635 13.12 -13.76 6.05
C HIS A 635 14.24 -13.60 7.10
N ASN A 636 15.47 -14.04 6.82
CA ASN A 636 16.01 -14.61 5.59
C ASN A 636 16.26 -16.13 5.70
N TRP A 637 16.66 -16.73 4.57
CA TRP A 637 17.15 -18.10 4.54
C TRP A 637 18.44 -18.27 5.40
N ARG A 638 19.37 -17.34 5.25
CA ARG A 638 20.60 -17.24 6.04
C ARG A 638 20.86 -15.80 6.47
N ASP A 639 21.71 -15.62 7.46
CA ASP A 639 22.16 -14.29 7.85
C ASP A 639 22.87 -13.59 6.69
N ASN A 640 22.59 -12.31 6.52
CA ASN A 640 23.10 -11.48 5.45
C ASN A 640 23.64 -10.16 6.04
N ARG A 641 24.88 -9.80 5.72
CA ARG A 641 25.51 -8.57 6.24
C ARG A 641 24.88 -7.29 5.69
N GLU A 642 24.18 -7.41 4.57
CA GLU A 642 23.45 -6.28 3.96
C GLU A 642 22.12 -5.95 4.66
N GLU A 643 21.71 -6.77 5.64
CA GLU A 643 20.48 -6.56 6.44
C GLU A 643 20.72 -5.65 7.65
N PHE A 644 21.40 -4.54 7.44
CA PHE A 644 21.63 -3.50 8.46
C PHE A 644 22.20 -4.02 9.80
N GLY A 645 22.94 -5.13 9.76
CA GLY A 645 23.53 -5.77 10.94
C GLY A 645 22.58 -6.72 11.68
N LEU A 646 21.42 -7.03 11.11
CA LEU A 646 20.46 -7.97 11.65
C LEU A 646 20.84 -9.42 11.28
N CYS A 647 20.72 -10.33 12.24
CA CYS A 647 20.91 -11.76 12.05
C CYS A 647 19.57 -12.50 12.20
N ILE A 648 18.69 -12.30 11.20
CA ILE A 648 17.32 -12.85 11.18
C ILE A 648 17.21 -14.18 10.42
N GLY A 649 18.28 -14.63 9.75
CA GLY A 649 18.31 -15.86 8.98
C GLY A 649 18.09 -17.14 9.80
N LEU A 650 17.64 -18.20 9.12
CA LEU A 650 17.56 -19.55 9.68
C LEU A 650 18.95 -20.17 9.85
N ARG A 651 19.91 -19.78 9.02
CA ARG A 651 21.30 -20.23 9.02
C ARG A 651 22.25 -19.09 9.39
N TYR A 652 23.41 -19.48 9.94
CA TYR A 652 24.53 -18.56 10.16
C TYR A 652 25.05 -17.98 8.83
N TYR A 653 25.93 -17.00 8.93
CA TYR A 653 26.66 -16.51 7.76
C TYR A 653 27.38 -17.66 7.03
N PRO A 654 27.50 -17.60 5.69
CA PRO A 654 28.21 -18.63 4.91
C PRO A 654 29.68 -18.81 5.32
N ASP A 655 30.26 -17.72 5.80
CA ASP A 655 31.68 -17.62 6.22
C ASP A 655 31.82 -17.41 7.74
N ASP A 656 30.83 -17.84 8.54
CA ASP A 656 30.97 -17.85 9.99
C ASP A 656 32.14 -18.73 10.41
N GLU A 657 32.98 -18.26 11.34
CA GLU A 657 34.19 -18.95 11.74
C GLU A 657 33.94 -20.29 12.44
N ASN A 658 32.86 -20.37 13.20
CA ASN A 658 32.56 -21.56 14.02
C ASN A 658 31.50 -22.47 13.38
N HIS A 659 30.59 -21.89 12.63
CA HIS A 659 29.40 -22.57 12.06
C HIS A 659 29.12 -22.12 10.63
N PRO A 660 30.07 -22.24 9.68
CA PRO A 660 29.90 -21.72 8.33
C PRO A 660 28.65 -22.31 7.66
N ASN A 661 27.68 -21.44 7.35
CA ASN A 661 26.35 -21.80 6.79
C ASN A 661 25.60 -22.87 7.61
N GLY A 662 25.91 -23.01 8.90
CA GLY A 662 25.26 -23.98 9.80
C GLY A 662 23.80 -23.58 10.13
N CYS A 663 23.03 -24.56 10.63
CA CYS A 663 21.67 -24.33 11.08
C CYS A 663 21.66 -23.66 12.46
N LYS A 664 20.90 -22.57 12.62
CA LYS A 664 20.65 -21.95 13.92
C LYS A 664 19.52 -22.71 14.66
N PRO A 665 19.32 -22.54 15.97
CA PRO A 665 18.19 -23.14 16.69
C PRO A 665 16.83 -22.86 16.04
N VAL A 666 16.65 -21.67 15.47
CA VAL A 666 15.44 -21.28 14.74
C VAL A 666 15.18 -22.14 13.49
N TRP A 667 16.22 -22.68 12.84
CA TRP A 667 16.07 -23.60 11.71
C TRP A 667 15.35 -24.89 12.12
N TYR A 668 15.71 -25.45 13.27
CA TYR A 668 15.09 -26.68 13.80
C TYR A 668 13.65 -26.43 14.26
N VAL A 669 13.38 -25.26 14.84
CA VAL A 669 12.01 -24.81 15.11
C VAL A 669 11.19 -24.74 13.83
N TRP A 670 11.75 -24.12 12.77
CA TRP A 670 11.07 -24.00 11.48
C TRP A 670 10.87 -25.35 10.79
N GLN A 671 11.82 -26.28 10.96
CA GLN A 671 11.68 -27.66 10.48
C GLN A 671 10.50 -28.37 11.16
N ALA A 672 10.44 -28.34 12.48
CA ALA A 672 9.41 -29.01 13.27
C ALA A 672 8.01 -28.38 13.11
N ALA A 673 7.94 -27.09 12.80
CA ALA A 673 6.69 -26.34 12.66
C ALA A 673 5.70 -27.04 11.71
N GLY A 674 4.47 -27.33 12.17
CA GLY A 674 3.42 -27.99 11.40
C GLY A 674 3.64 -29.51 11.20
N THR A 675 4.57 -30.13 11.93
CA THR A 675 4.82 -31.56 11.89
C THR A 675 4.45 -32.24 13.23
N GLU A 676 4.50 -33.56 13.28
CA GLU A 676 4.28 -34.34 14.51
C GLU A 676 5.33 -34.03 15.60
N GLN A 677 6.49 -33.49 15.23
CA GLN A 677 7.58 -33.15 16.16
C GLN A 677 7.43 -31.75 16.77
N GLU A 678 6.45 -30.97 16.33
CA GLU A 678 6.30 -29.57 16.73
C GLU A 678 6.27 -29.41 18.25
N GLU A 679 5.41 -30.18 18.94
CA GLU A 679 5.24 -30.01 20.40
C GLU A 679 6.53 -30.35 21.16
N ASP A 680 7.26 -31.39 20.78
CA ASP A 680 8.52 -31.79 21.44
C ASP A 680 9.62 -30.72 21.26
N VAL A 681 9.75 -30.18 20.03
CA VAL A 681 10.76 -29.15 19.73
C VAL A 681 10.38 -27.80 20.32
N PHE A 682 9.10 -27.46 20.37
CA PHE A 682 8.62 -26.15 20.85
C PHE A 682 8.52 -26.07 22.37
N ALA A 683 8.24 -27.18 23.09
CA ALA A 683 8.00 -27.20 24.52
C ALA A 683 9.09 -26.50 25.36
N PRO A 684 10.40 -26.63 25.07
CA PRO A 684 11.45 -25.92 25.83
C PRO A 684 11.34 -24.40 25.78
N TYR A 685 10.78 -23.85 24.71
CA TYR A 685 10.67 -22.41 24.49
C TYR A 685 9.53 -21.76 25.29
N LEU A 686 8.57 -22.52 25.84
CA LEU A 686 7.56 -21.98 26.78
C LEU A 686 8.23 -21.30 27.98
N GLY A 687 9.32 -21.90 28.51
CA GLY A 687 10.11 -21.32 29.59
C GLY A 687 10.82 -20.01 29.19
N VAL A 688 11.35 -19.92 27.95
CA VAL A 688 11.98 -18.70 27.41
C VAL A 688 10.95 -17.58 27.24
N LEU A 689 9.75 -17.92 26.75
CA LEU A 689 8.63 -17.00 26.60
C LEU A 689 8.05 -16.55 27.95
N GLY A 690 8.21 -17.34 29.00
CA GLY A 690 7.62 -17.11 30.32
C GLY A 690 6.13 -17.41 30.39
N VAL A 691 5.65 -18.34 29.54
CA VAL A 691 4.26 -18.77 29.48
C VAL A 691 4.12 -20.25 29.86
N LYS A 692 2.93 -20.64 30.35
CA LYS A 692 2.68 -22.04 30.77
C LYS A 692 2.13 -22.92 29.67
N SER A 693 1.48 -22.32 28.67
CA SER A 693 0.90 -23.02 27.53
C SER A 693 0.84 -22.09 26.33
N TRP A 694 0.68 -22.65 25.14
CA TRP A 694 0.50 -21.90 23.89
C TRP A 694 -0.79 -21.09 23.87
N ASP A 695 -1.79 -21.43 24.67
CA ASP A 695 -3.02 -20.60 24.75
C ASP A 695 -2.76 -19.23 25.40
N ASN A 696 -1.72 -19.12 26.21
CA ASN A 696 -1.37 -17.86 26.88
C ASN A 696 -0.78 -16.79 25.94
N ILE A 697 -0.40 -17.15 24.72
CA ILE A 697 0.14 -16.18 23.76
C ILE A 697 -0.95 -15.48 22.94
N PHE A 698 -2.17 -16.00 22.96
CA PHE A 698 -3.29 -15.39 22.25
C PHE A 698 -3.89 -14.27 23.10
N GLY A 699 -4.13 -13.12 22.49
CA GLY A 699 -4.83 -12.01 23.12
C GLY A 699 -6.31 -12.32 23.29
N GLY A 700 -6.89 -11.70 24.33
CA GLY A 700 -8.29 -11.88 24.66
C GLY A 700 -9.24 -11.58 23.52
N THR A 701 -10.49 -11.88 23.72
CA THR A 701 -11.64 -11.79 22.79
C THR A 701 -11.46 -10.71 21.72
N LEU A 702 -11.11 -11.12 20.52
CA LEU A 702 -11.05 -10.25 19.37
C LEU A 702 -12.45 -9.85 18.95
N LEU A 703 -12.70 -8.55 19.12
CA LEU A 703 -13.54 -7.71 18.27
C LEU A 703 -14.63 -8.46 17.50
N GLY A 704 -15.77 -8.71 18.15
CA GLY A 704 -17.00 -9.13 17.49
C GLY A 704 -17.05 -10.59 17.04
N VAL A 705 -15.95 -11.33 17.08
CA VAL A 705 -15.94 -12.78 17.04
C VAL A 705 -15.78 -13.25 18.48
N GLU A 706 -16.85 -13.17 19.25
CA GLU A 706 -16.92 -13.95 20.47
C GLU A 706 -16.58 -15.39 20.09
N GLN A 707 -15.50 -15.94 20.67
CA GLN A 707 -15.31 -17.38 20.68
C GLN A 707 -16.63 -17.92 21.23
N PRO A 708 -17.29 -18.87 20.52
CA PRO A 708 -18.51 -19.41 21.06
C PRO A 708 -18.17 -20.06 22.40
N VAL A 709 -18.42 -19.34 23.47
CA VAL A 709 -18.52 -19.94 24.80
C VAL A 709 -19.65 -20.92 24.64
N ALA A 710 -19.41 -22.17 24.99
CA ALA A 710 -20.48 -23.15 25.14
C ALA A 710 -21.33 -22.69 26.34
N GLU A 711 -22.10 -21.64 26.14
CA GLU A 711 -23.09 -21.18 27.10
C GLU A 711 -24.33 -22.08 26.95
N ASN A 712 -24.82 -22.56 28.08
CA ASN A 712 -26.01 -23.36 28.21
C ASN A 712 -27.15 -22.72 27.44
N VAL A 713 -27.66 -23.45 26.45
CA VAL A 713 -28.83 -23.08 25.65
C VAL A 713 -30.12 -23.10 26.48
N GLU A 714 -30.01 -23.50 27.73
CA GLU A 714 -31.15 -23.69 28.69
C GLU A 714 -31.93 -22.43 29.08
N GLU A 715 -31.41 -21.22 28.73
CA GLU A 715 -32.09 -19.95 29.04
C GLU A 715 -32.84 -19.30 27.85
N MET A 716 -32.96 -19.94 26.73
CA MET A 716 -33.67 -19.38 25.57
C MET A 716 -35.09 -19.95 25.49
N ASP A 717 -36.06 -19.13 25.04
CA ASP A 717 -37.44 -19.54 24.82
C ASP A 717 -37.51 -20.75 23.89
N ALA A 718 -38.30 -21.73 24.21
CA ALA A 718 -38.47 -22.95 23.40
C ALA A 718 -39.02 -22.69 21.98
N ASP A 719 -39.58 -21.50 21.75
CA ASP A 719 -40.04 -21.00 20.44
C ASP A 719 -38.99 -20.19 19.66
N ALA A 720 -37.75 -20.11 20.18
CA ALA A 720 -36.65 -19.43 19.48
C ALA A 720 -36.36 -20.15 18.14
N THR A 721 -36.13 -19.34 17.11
CA THR A 721 -35.92 -19.83 15.75
C THR A 721 -34.43 -19.98 15.42
N ILE A 722 -34.05 -21.07 14.80
CA ILE A 722 -32.67 -21.35 14.36
C ILE A 722 -32.47 -20.90 12.92
N TYR A 723 -31.35 -20.22 12.68
CA TYR A 723 -30.89 -19.84 11.34
C TYR A 723 -29.45 -20.31 11.12
N THR A 724 -29.10 -20.58 9.87
CA THR A 724 -27.70 -20.67 9.44
C THR A 724 -27.07 -19.28 9.41
N LEU A 725 -25.73 -19.18 9.32
CA LEU A 725 -25.02 -17.88 9.26
C LEU A 725 -25.40 -17.02 8.06
N ASP A 726 -25.86 -17.65 6.98
CA ASP A 726 -26.39 -17.00 5.77
C ASP A 726 -27.89 -16.65 5.86
N GLY A 727 -28.49 -16.76 7.06
CA GLY A 727 -29.86 -16.33 7.36
C GLY A 727 -30.97 -17.30 6.97
N ILE A 728 -30.64 -18.53 6.56
CA ILE A 728 -31.65 -19.55 6.22
C ILE A 728 -32.24 -20.16 7.49
N ARG A 729 -33.56 -20.06 7.66
CA ARG A 729 -34.28 -20.70 8.77
C ARG A 729 -34.17 -22.21 8.73
N ARG A 730 -33.82 -22.85 9.87
CA ARG A 730 -33.62 -24.30 9.99
C ARG A 730 -34.62 -25.00 10.92
N GLY A 731 -35.33 -24.28 11.75
CA GLY A 731 -36.30 -24.83 12.70
C GLY A 731 -36.44 -23.98 13.95
N LEU A 732 -36.98 -24.59 15.00
CA LEU A 732 -37.05 -24.01 16.35
C LEU A 732 -35.96 -24.59 17.24
N LEU A 733 -35.72 -23.98 18.40
CA LEU A 733 -34.64 -24.38 19.32
C LEU A 733 -34.65 -25.91 19.65
N PRO A 734 -35.79 -26.60 19.86
CA PRO A 734 -35.80 -28.05 20.07
C PRO A 734 -35.27 -28.85 18.87
N ASP A 735 -35.26 -28.30 17.67
CA ASP A 735 -34.76 -28.98 16.47
C ASP A 735 -33.23 -28.93 16.35
N LEU A 736 -32.53 -28.16 17.22
CA LEU A 736 -31.08 -27.96 17.15
C LEU A 736 -30.32 -29.31 17.20
N ASP A 737 -30.79 -30.26 18.00
CA ASP A 737 -30.16 -31.57 18.16
C ASP A 737 -30.25 -32.44 16.91
N HIS A 738 -31.14 -32.13 15.99
CA HIS A 738 -31.33 -32.84 14.75
C HIS A 738 -30.60 -32.20 13.55
N LEU A 739 -29.97 -31.04 13.73
CA LEU A 739 -29.20 -30.38 12.68
C LEU A 739 -27.77 -30.92 12.59
N PRO A 740 -27.10 -30.84 11.46
CA PRO A 740 -25.68 -31.20 11.32
C PRO A 740 -24.77 -30.37 12.28
N ALA A 741 -23.59 -30.90 12.57
CA ALA A 741 -22.58 -30.11 13.28
C ALA A 741 -22.26 -28.81 12.50
N GLY A 742 -22.24 -27.69 13.20
CA GLY A 742 -22.07 -26.38 12.55
C GLY A 742 -22.38 -25.21 13.47
N VAL A 743 -22.33 -24.02 12.90
CA VAL A 743 -22.62 -22.77 13.63
C VAL A 743 -23.98 -22.24 13.21
N TYR A 744 -24.82 -21.95 14.18
CA TYR A 744 -26.20 -21.49 13.99
C TYR A 744 -26.45 -20.19 14.77
N VAL A 745 -27.41 -19.40 14.33
CA VAL A 745 -27.94 -18.25 15.06
C VAL A 745 -29.31 -18.64 15.59
N VAL A 746 -29.47 -18.67 16.91
CA VAL A 746 -30.74 -18.88 17.58
C VAL A 746 -31.31 -17.54 17.99
N ARG A 747 -32.49 -17.19 17.48
CA ARG A 747 -33.17 -15.92 17.71
C ARG A 747 -34.46 -16.12 18.49
N GLY A 748 -34.48 -15.60 19.72
CA GLY A 748 -35.66 -15.45 20.56
C GLY A 748 -36.36 -14.11 20.37
N LYS A 749 -37.36 -13.82 21.18
CA LYS A 749 -38.17 -12.58 21.13
C LYS A 749 -37.36 -11.32 21.43
N HIS A 750 -36.37 -11.42 22.33
CA HIS A 750 -35.63 -10.27 22.84
C HIS A 750 -34.10 -10.42 22.70
N SER A 751 -33.62 -11.56 22.19
CA SER A 751 -32.18 -11.86 22.05
C SER A 751 -31.91 -12.73 20.84
N ALA A 752 -30.70 -12.64 20.30
CA ALA A 752 -30.19 -13.57 19.33
C ALA A 752 -28.81 -14.04 19.78
N ARG A 753 -28.54 -15.34 19.72
CA ARG A 753 -27.27 -15.93 20.15
C ARG A 753 -26.71 -16.85 19.07
N LYS A 754 -25.40 -16.88 18.97
CA LYS A 754 -24.67 -17.80 18.11
C LYS A 754 -24.41 -19.09 18.87
N VAL A 755 -24.80 -20.22 18.31
CA VAL A 755 -24.68 -21.54 18.92
C VAL A 755 -23.83 -22.43 18.03
N VAL A 756 -22.85 -23.11 18.62
CA VAL A 756 -22.02 -24.11 17.92
C VAL A 756 -22.54 -25.48 18.30
N LYS A 757 -23.06 -26.21 17.32
CA LYS A 757 -23.37 -27.62 17.46
C LYS A 757 -22.14 -28.44 17.07
N LYS A 758 -21.63 -29.25 18.01
CA LYS A 758 -20.49 -30.16 17.82
C LYS A 758 -20.90 -31.44 17.10
#